data_98c02a715a4d789d6149613ed442d88b
#
_entry.id   98c02a715a4d789d6149613ed442d88b
#
_cell.length_a   1.000
_cell.length_b   1.000
_cell.length_c   1.000
_cell.angle_alpha   90.00
_cell.angle_beta   90.00
_cell.angle_gamma   90.00
#
_symmetry.space_group_name_H-M   'P 1'
#
loop_
_entity.id
_entity.type
_entity.pdbx_description
1 polymer ?
#
loop_
_entity_poly.entity_id
_entity_poly.type
_entity_poly.pdbx_seq_one_letter_code
_entity_poly.pdbx_strand_id
1 'polypeptide(L)'
;MIEGTGKGVATDINGSFSLEVKNGQVLTFSSVGYQTQHHVVTPDLKKLDISLRLDVEEIPEVVVVGFGKKQAVKELTGAVSKLDNVADNNSISVDKVLLGRVAGVQGGTISGQPGSTASVRIRGVASVNGRNEPVYVIDGVRVSHGDHAQNTMGNNVLAGLNNDDIESVTILKDAVSTAVYGADTGAGVVIITTKSGKKGAADFHVSSEIGLVSRAAVGEKPLTTEQWLSILYDAYLNSEEGSAAYPSKEALLADLQVGNISAGTGSILQSIYNQRHTHTDWRKLVENNMALSQKINATVSGGNDKLSYYSSLGYLKEDGIVKENSFERVTSSNKIDFQATSKLRLSTNIQLSYANTLAQPEGAQYSNPVYGQYMLRPTERAYNSDGSFNYGQYGMLSNGTYNIAALQQLNHNKNQTIRTLANFQLDYQVAKNLLYKFVFAPEYIDIGEDVYKSPIHGDGFLTKGEADWFNTRIFSFNLQNILSYDLAIKEKNHLSASLIQEAHRIDQKNINAVVLTAGSNKLKTLSSFITPASVSGTRDLNSREGYALTLHYDYDKLFLLDLSGRQDRLSNFWKENRTGYFYSVGLGVDLARLDFFRKTKQLSQLKFSTSYGRVGNMVNASPYATYRYSFNYDNQAAGIPIGVNNPDLHWETLYPLNIGLDVGFFSDRITLSVAYFQKKTKDMIFSLPLSAAQGSYTATKQVNIGEMENKGWELAINAELIKNEEGLNWELGGHISTLSNKITQMYDDTPIKLNLRVLQKGESIGVFYLKKWAGVDPNTGAPLWYKNGKDGETTSVYSEAKEAIQGSYLASLYGGFNTKISYKNISLLAQFAYGFGNKLYDSSASLAKNDGKTTYLYPGYASQVGSYWTPQNRNSENPKPIWDGNALSSEDSTRYLYDGDYLRLQTLKLSYDFPTIWLEGTYLKQLQFYVLGDNLWTYNFDKRFKGDPEAQADGRVDFILPTLRTLSFGMNINF
;
A
#
# COMPACT_ATOMS: atom_id res chain seq x y z
N MET A 1 51.28 5.08 -20.44
CA MET A 1 52.46 4.50 -19.72
C MET A 1 53.28 3.68 -20.70
N ILE A 2 54.62 3.54 -20.45
CA ILE A 2 55.46 2.63 -21.23
C ILE A 2 55.46 1.28 -20.49
N GLU A 3 55.02 0.24 -21.19
CA GLU A 3 54.88 -1.10 -20.62
C GLU A 3 56.21 -1.63 -20.11
N GLY A 4 56.22 -2.22 -18.92
CA GLY A 4 57.44 -2.78 -18.28
C GLY A 4 58.39 -1.79 -17.64
N THR A 5 58.16 -0.47 -17.68
CA THR A 5 59.13 0.56 -17.22
C THR A 5 58.63 1.39 -16.02
N GLY A 6 57.37 1.40 -15.71
CA GLY A 6 56.76 2.28 -14.71
C GLY A 6 56.77 3.76 -15.07
N LYS A 7 57.28 4.16 -16.26
CA LYS A 7 57.25 5.54 -16.76
C LYS A 7 55.92 5.81 -17.46
N GLY A 8 55.24 6.90 -17.08
CA GLY A 8 54.01 7.32 -17.73
C GLY A 8 53.73 8.79 -17.49
N VAL A 9 52.72 9.30 -18.16
CA VAL A 9 52.24 10.68 -18.07
C VAL A 9 50.70 10.64 -18.06
N ALA A 10 50.07 11.54 -17.32
CA ALA A 10 48.64 11.79 -17.44
C ALA A 10 48.39 12.84 -18.54
N THR A 11 47.24 12.76 -19.19
CA THR A 11 46.81 13.79 -20.16
C THR A 11 46.47 15.08 -19.43
N ASP A 12 46.62 16.20 -20.11
CA ASP A 12 46.11 17.49 -19.65
C ASP A 12 44.57 17.59 -19.81
N ILE A 13 44.01 18.74 -19.48
CA ILE A 13 42.58 18.99 -19.56
C ILE A 13 41.99 18.89 -20.98
N ASN A 14 42.85 19.04 -22.01
CA ASN A 14 42.49 18.92 -23.42
C ASN A 14 42.72 17.50 -23.96
N GLY A 15 43.12 16.55 -23.10
CA GLY A 15 43.44 15.19 -23.51
C GLY A 15 44.84 15.05 -24.16
N SER A 16 45.68 16.10 -24.13
CA SER A 16 47.00 16.07 -24.73
C SER A 16 48.05 15.47 -23.78
N PHE A 17 48.98 14.72 -24.33
CA PHE A 17 50.09 14.15 -23.60
C PHE A 17 51.41 14.26 -24.42
N SER A 18 52.55 14.25 -23.72
CA SER A 18 53.87 14.17 -24.33
C SER A 18 54.71 13.19 -23.50
N LEU A 19 55.32 12.22 -24.18
CA LEU A 19 56.11 11.18 -23.54
C LEU A 19 57.31 10.82 -24.44
N GLU A 20 58.52 10.87 -23.89
CA GLU A 20 59.70 10.40 -24.60
C GLU A 20 59.72 8.86 -24.62
N VAL A 21 59.79 8.32 -25.84
CA VAL A 21 59.71 6.89 -26.10
C VAL A 21 60.76 6.45 -27.09
N LYS A 22 61.14 5.18 -27.03
CA LYS A 22 62.04 4.55 -27.99
C LYS A 22 61.25 3.68 -28.96
N ASN A 23 61.79 3.55 -30.17
CA ASN A 23 61.22 2.66 -31.17
C ASN A 23 61.12 1.23 -30.65
N GLY A 24 59.96 0.57 -30.90
CA GLY A 24 59.62 -0.77 -30.43
C GLY A 24 59.02 -0.86 -29.01
N GLN A 25 58.91 0.26 -28.27
CA GLN A 25 58.26 0.27 -26.99
C GLN A 25 56.73 0.19 -27.13
N VAL A 26 56.06 -0.50 -26.20
CA VAL A 26 54.61 -0.57 -26.16
C VAL A 26 54.10 0.52 -25.21
N LEU A 27 53.22 1.38 -25.72
CA LEU A 27 52.51 2.37 -24.95
C LEU A 27 51.14 1.79 -24.51
N THR A 28 50.88 1.82 -23.23
CA THR A 28 49.60 1.41 -22.63
C THR A 28 48.79 2.67 -22.30
N PHE A 29 47.61 2.79 -22.88
CA PHE A 29 46.63 3.85 -22.62
C PHE A 29 45.48 3.29 -21.78
N SER A 30 45.25 3.84 -20.62
CA SER A 30 44.16 3.43 -19.72
C SER A 30 43.46 4.64 -19.13
N SER A 31 42.17 4.58 -19.01
CA SER A 31 41.33 5.53 -18.29
C SER A 31 40.25 4.77 -17.58
N VAL A 32 39.78 5.29 -16.48
CA VAL A 32 38.68 4.67 -15.71
C VAL A 32 37.40 4.65 -16.58
N GLY A 33 36.81 3.46 -16.75
CA GLY A 33 35.64 3.25 -17.62
C GLY A 33 35.96 3.05 -19.12
N TYR A 34 37.23 2.88 -19.48
CA TYR A 34 37.63 2.61 -20.86
C TYR A 34 38.53 1.39 -20.95
N GLN A 35 38.44 0.65 -22.06
CA GLN A 35 39.29 -0.48 -22.35
C GLN A 35 40.76 0.00 -22.55
N THR A 36 41.66 -0.68 -21.85
CA THR A 36 43.09 -0.41 -22.02
C THR A 36 43.53 -0.74 -23.46
N GLN A 37 44.19 0.20 -24.12
CA GLN A 37 44.73 0.00 -25.45
C GLN A 37 46.24 -0.02 -25.41
N HIS A 38 46.83 -0.84 -26.26
CA HIS A 38 48.28 -0.96 -26.44
C HIS A 38 48.67 -0.49 -27.84
N HIS A 39 49.70 0.34 -27.92
CA HIS A 39 50.22 0.82 -29.20
C HIS A 39 51.74 0.69 -29.23
N VAL A 40 52.23 0.08 -30.29
CA VAL A 40 53.67 -0.09 -30.49
C VAL A 40 54.24 1.14 -31.16
N VAL A 41 55.31 1.73 -30.61
CA VAL A 41 56.01 2.89 -31.18
C VAL A 41 56.80 2.49 -32.42
N THR A 42 56.51 3.10 -33.56
CA THR A 42 57.24 2.92 -34.84
C THR A 42 58.09 4.12 -35.12
N PRO A 43 59.17 3.97 -35.97
CA PRO A 43 60.11 5.07 -36.27
C PRO A 43 59.48 6.32 -36.85
N ASP A 44 58.37 6.18 -37.58
CA ASP A 44 57.68 7.28 -38.28
C ASP A 44 56.62 7.96 -37.43
N LEU A 45 56.42 7.52 -36.19
CA LEU A 45 55.37 8.01 -35.32
C LEU A 45 55.74 9.36 -34.70
N LYS A 46 55.19 10.44 -35.25
CA LYS A 46 55.38 11.81 -34.75
C LYS A 46 54.20 12.32 -33.88
N LYS A 47 52.96 11.83 -34.10
CA LYS A 47 51.77 12.17 -33.39
C LYS A 47 50.89 10.93 -33.31
N LEU A 48 50.24 10.72 -32.14
CA LEU A 48 49.39 9.59 -31.90
C LEU A 48 48.08 10.10 -31.32
N ASP A 49 46.98 9.92 -32.04
CA ASP A 49 45.63 10.21 -31.59
C ASP A 49 44.97 8.88 -31.22
N ILE A 50 44.55 8.75 -29.95
CA ILE A 50 43.93 7.54 -29.39
C ILE A 50 42.49 7.82 -29.00
N SER A 51 41.57 7.06 -29.58
CA SER A 51 40.21 6.99 -29.11
C SER A 51 40.05 5.75 -28.25
N LEU A 52 39.90 5.93 -26.94
CA LEU A 52 39.61 4.82 -26.03
C LEU A 52 38.18 4.37 -26.23
N ARG A 53 37.94 3.05 -26.30
CA ARG A 53 36.62 2.46 -26.31
C ARG A 53 36.12 2.35 -24.87
N LEU A 54 34.88 2.71 -24.62
CA LEU A 54 34.26 2.44 -23.33
C LEU A 54 34.46 0.97 -22.96
N ASP A 55 34.94 0.76 -21.77
CA ASP A 55 34.99 -0.57 -21.22
C ASP A 55 33.58 -0.89 -20.74
N VAL A 56 32.79 -1.57 -21.59
CA VAL A 56 31.48 -2.06 -21.30
C VAL A 56 31.64 -3.37 -20.51
N GLU A 57 32.49 -3.39 -19.46
CA GLU A 57 32.21 -4.29 -18.35
C GLU A 57 30.96 -3.73 -17.69
N GLU A 58 29.86 -4.43 -17.92
CA GLU A 58 28.59 -4.13 -17.29
C GLU A 58 28.83 -3.96 -15.79
N ILE A 59 28.56 -2.75 -15.27
CA ILE A 59 28.50 -2.56 -13.83
C ILE A 59 27.38 -3.49 -13.37
N PRO A 60 27.68 -4.58 -12.62
CA PRO A 60 26.67 -5.54 -12.25
C PRO A 60 25.60 -4.84 -11.44
N GLU A 61 24.33 -5.09 -11.75
CA GLU A 61 23.21 -4.61 -10.95
C GLU A 61 23.40 -5.10 -9.51
N VAL A 62 23.50 -4.15 -8.58
CA VAL A 62 23.75 -4.40 -7.17
C VAL A 62 22.48 -4.11 -6.39
N VAL A 63 22.12 -5.00 -5.51
CA VAL A 63 21.03 -4.83 -4.55
C VAL A 63 21.55 -4.84 -3.13
N VAL A 64 20.83 -4.16 -2.26
CA VAL A 64 21.08 -4.20 -0.83
C VAL A 64 20.36 -5.42 -0.26
N VAL A 65 21.09 -6.32 0.34
CA VAL A 65 20.59 -7.48 1.08
C VAL A 65 20.93 -7.32 2.57
N GLY A 66 20.69 -8.31 3.37
CA GLY A 66 20.80 -8.31 4.83
C GLY A 66 21.72 -7.25 5.46
N PHE A 67 21.16 -6.39 6.28
CA PHE A 67 21.85 -5.34 7.06
C PHE A 67 22.73 -4.38 6.25
N GLY A 68 22.27 -4.02 5.03
CA GLY A 68 22.96 -3.06 4.18
C GLY A 68 24.15 -3.63 3.39
N LYS A 69 24.33 -4.96 3.33
CA LYS A 69 25.33 -5.59 2.47
C LYS A 69 24.92 -5.43 1.00
N LYS A 70 25.80 -4.90 0.17
CA LYS A 70 25.62 -4.82 -1.27
C LYS A 70 26.09 -6.11 -1.93
N GLN A 71 25.26 -6.68 -2.80
CA GLN A 71 25.59 -7.92 -3.54
C GLN A 71 25.06 -7.82 -4.97
N ALA A 72 25.80 -8.38 -5.93
CA ALA A 72 25.34 -8.42 -7.31
C ALA A 72 24.12 -9.34 -7.46
N VAL A 73 23.10 -8.92 -8.19
CA VAL A 73 21.86 -9.71 -8.42
C VAL A 73 22.18 -11.09 -9.01
N LYS A 74 23.17 -11.16 -9.89
CA LYS A 74 23.63 -12.42 -10.50
C LYS A 74 24.21 -13.42 -9.50
N GLU A 75 24.70 -12.95 -8.34
CA GLU A 75 25.34 -13.78 -7.30
C GLU A 75 24.36 -14.19 -6.20
N LEU A 76 23.09 -13.81 -6.27
CA LEU A 76 22.07 -14.17 -5.29
C LEU A 76 21.44 -15.52 -5.61
N THR A 77 21.24 -16.36 -4.59
CA THR A 77 20.43 -17.59 -4.71
C THR A 77 18.97 -17.36 -4.36
N GLY A 78 18.68 -16.26 -3.66
CA GLY A 78 17.34 -15.87 -3.23
C GLY A 78 16.54 -15.09 -4.28
N ALA A 79 15.20 -15.13 -4.12
CA ALA A 79 14.28 -14.36 -4.97
C ALA A 79 14.21 -12.90 -4.51
N VAL A 80 14.80 -12.02 -5.30
CA VAL A 80 14.88 -10.58 -5.02
C VAL A 80 14.34 -9.80 -6.23
N SER A 81 13.62 -8.73 -5.98
CA SER A 81 13.24 -7.76 -7.01
C SER A 81 13.70 -6.37 -6.61
N LYS A 82 14.19 -5.60 -7.56
CA LYS A 82 14.61 -4.21 -7.38
C LYS A 82 13.68 -3.29 -8.13
N LEU A 83 13.39 -2.15 -7.55
CA LEU A 83 12.66 -1.05 -8.15
C LEU A 83 13.50 0.20 -8.04
N ASP A 84 13.96 0.71 -9.16
CA ASP A 84 14.58 2.01 -9.30
C ASP A 84 13.53 3.07 -9.68
N ASN A 85 13.87 4.34 -9.67
CA ASN A 85 13.01 5.44 -10.11
C ASN A 85 11.66 5.48 -9.37
N VAL A 86 11.72 5.41 -8.05
CA VAL A 86 10.56 5.47 -7.17
C VAL A 86 9.79 6.79 -7.32
N ALA A 87 10.50 7.88 -7.63
CA ALA A 87 9.94 9.22 -7.82
C ALA A 87 9.20 9.42 -9.16
N ASP A 88 9.18 8.43 -10.07
CA ASP A 88 8.50 8.55 -11.37
C ASP A 88 6.97 8.42 -11.29
N ASN A 89 6.39 8.55 -10.11
CA ASN A 89 4.94 8.66 -9.90
C ASN A 89 4.63 9.63 -8.75
N ASN A 90 3.39 10.06 -8.65
CA ASN A 90 2.91 11.01 -7.63
C ASN A 90 2.48 10.36 -6.32
N SER A 91 2.74 9.09 -6.10
CA SER A 91 2.36 8.44 -4.85
C SER A 91 3.01 9.12 -3.65
N ILE A 92 2.21 9.44 -2.63
CA ILE A 92 2.69 10.09 -1.41
C ILE A 92 3.63 9.16 -0.63
N SER A 93 3.39 7.85 -0.68
CA SER A 93 4.12 6.86 0.12
C SER A 93 4.66 5.70 -0.72
N VAL A 94 5.75 5.11 -0.27
CA VAL A 94 6.48 4.05 -0.97
C VAL A 94 5.70 2.74 -1.10
N ASP A 95 4.81 2.42 -0.15
CA ASP A 95 3.95 1.23 -0.20
C ASP A 95 3.02 1.25 -1.42
N LYS A 96 2.45 2.42 -1.75
CA LYS A 96 1.62 2.58 -2.97
C LYS A 96 2.43 2.42 -4.26
N VAL A 97 3.70 2.82 -4.25
CA VAL A 97 4.59 2.71 -5.43
C VAL A 97 4.85 1.25 -5.84
N LEU A 98 4.78 0.32 -4.90
CA LEU A 98 5.08 -1.11 -5.16
C LEU A 98 3.98 -1.83 -5.95
N LEU A 99 2.73 -1.34 -5.87
CA LEU A 99 1.57 -1.99 -6.46
C LEU A 99 1.64 -1.96 -7.99
N GLY A 100 1.46 -3.12 -8.63
CA GLY A 100 1.51 -3.26 -10.09
C GLY A 100 2.89 -3.12 -10.73
N ARG A 101 3.97 -2.88 -9.95
CA ARG A 101 5.33 -2.64 -10.46
C ARG A 101 6.30 -3.79 -10.19
N VAL A 102 5.97 -4.68 -9.26
CA VAL A 102 6.88 -5.74 -8.82
C VAL A 102 6.20 -7.10 -8.85
N ALA A 103 6.85 -8.10 -9.48
CA ALA A 103 6.36 -9.46 -9.53
C ALA A 103 6.18 -10.05 -8.12
N GLY A 104 5.07 -10.74 -7.89
CA GLY A 104 4.74 -11.36 -6.59
C GLY A 104 4.19 -10.38 -5.55
N VAL A 105 4.09 -9.08 -5.86
CA VAL A 105 3.49 -8.07 -4.99
C VAL A 105 2.07 -7.81 -5.41
N GLN A 106 1.13 -7.98 -4.48
CA GLN A 106 -0.30 -7.72 -4.61
C GLN A 106 -0.75 -6.78 -3.50
N GLY A 107 -1.75 -5.99 -3.75
CA GLY A 107 -2.33 -5.13 -2.73
C GLY A 107 -3.39 -4.21 -3.29
N GLY A 108 -3.80 -3.24 -2.49
CA GLY A 108 -4.76 -2.22 -2.88
C GLY A 108 -4.71 -1.04 -1.92
N THR A 109 -5.22 0.07 -2.34
CA THR A 109 -5.38 1.25 -1.49
C THR A 109 -6.56 1.04 -0.54
N ILE A 110 -6.37 1.33 0.75
CA ILE A 110 -7.44 1.19 1.75
C ILE A 110 -8.50 2.28 1.55
N SER A 111 -8.05 3.48 1.20
CA SER A 111 -8.87 4.68 1.00
C SER A 111 -8.23 5.62 -0.01
N GLY A 112 -9.05 6.44 -0.69
CA GLY A 112 -8.60 7.57 -1.51
C GLY A 112 -8.22 8.82 -0.69
N GLN A 113 -8.19 8.76 0.63
CA GLN A 113 -7.71 9.84 1.47
C GLN A 113 -6.23 10.13 1.19
N PRO A 114 -5.84 11.39 0.93
CA PRO A 114 -4.43 11.75 0.82
C PRO A 114 -3.62 11.29 2.03
N GLY A 115 -2.45 10.70 1.81
CA GLY A 115 -1.62 10.16 2.89
C GLY A 115 -2.03 8.81 3.46
N SER A 116 -3.11 8.17 2.95
CA SER A 116 -3.57 6.85 3.41
C SER A 116 -2.59 5.72 3.08
N THR A 117 -2.67 4.65 3.88
CA THR A 117 -1.89 3.42 3.69
C THR A 117 -2.35 2.63 2.47
N ALA A 118 -1.44 1.83 1.91
CA ALA A 118 -1.77 0.72 1.04
C ALA A 118 -1.49 -0.60 1.73
N SER A 119 -2.34 -1.58 1.51
CA SER A 119 -2.07 -2.95 1.92
C SER A 119 -1.14 -3.61 0.90
N VAL A 120 0.03 -4.03 1.32
CA VAL A 120 1.03 -4.70 0.47
C VAL A 120 1.18 -6.15 0.94
N ARG A 121 1.05 -7.09 0.01
CA ARG A 121 1.22 -8.52 0.27
C ARG A 121 2.24 -9.10 -0.70
N ILE A 122 3.16 -9.90 -0.19
CA ILE A 122 4.17 -10.57 -0.99
C ILE A 122 3.86 -12.08 -1.02
N ARG A 123 3.56 -12.61 -2.23
CA ARG A 123 3.24 -14.03 -2.45
C ARG A 123 2.07 -14.51 -1.59
N GLY A 124 1.00 -13.71 -1.53
CA GLY A 124 -0.25 -14.03 -0.86
C GLY A 124 -0.28 -13.72 0.63
N VAL A 125 -1.29 -14.25 1.32
CA VAL A 125 -1.57 -14.03 2.73
C VAL A 125 -0.71 -14.96 3.58
N ALA A 126 -0.03 -14.44 4.60
CA ALA A 126 0.87 -15.22 5.44
C ALA A 126 0.15 -15.88 6.63
N SER A 127 -0.89 -15.24 7.19
CA SER A 127 -1.59 -15.70 8.39
C SER A 127 -3.04 -15.21 8.42
N VAL A 128 -3.89 -15.85 9.24
CA VAL A 128 -5.26 -15.41 9.53
C VAL A 128 -5.26 -14.18 10.44
N ASN A 129 -4.52 -14.24 11.55
CA ASN A 129 -4.47 -13.19 12.59
C ASN A 129 -3.07 -12.57 12.76
N GLY A 130 -2.05 -13.11 12.06
CA GLY A 130 -0.70 -12.59 12.08
C GLY A 130 -0.46 -11.49 11.05
N ARG A 131 0.78 -11.05 10.99
CA ARG A 131 1.19 -10.02 10.05
C ARG A 131 1.12 -10.54 8.61
N ASN A 132 0.47 -9.79 7.75
CA ASN A 132 0.36 -10.06 6.31
C ASN A 132 1.13 -9.04 5.45
N GLU A 133 1.54 -7.94 6.05
CA GLU A 133 2.36 -6.91 5.42
C GLU A 133 3.85 -7.18 5.63
N PRO A 134 4.69 -6.82 4.65
CA PRO A 134 6.13 -7.00 4.75
C PRO A 134 6.74 -6.13 5.86
N VAL A 135 7.92 -6.52 6.31
CA VAL A 135 8.74 -5.66 7.17
C VAL A 135 9.43 -4.61 6.31
N TYR A 136 9.40 -3.35 6.75
CA TYR A 136 10.10 -2.25 6.08
C TYR A 136 11.44 -1.97 6.76
N VAL A 137 12.47 -1.82 5.95
CA VAL A 137 13.85 -1.55 6.37
C VAL A 137 14.37 -0.34 5.60
N ILE A 138 14.82 0.71 6.30
CA ILE A 138 15.41 1.90 5.68
C ILE A 138 16.91 1.93 6.03
N ASP A 139 17.77 1.93 5.01
CA ASP A 139 19.23 1.93 5.16
C ASP A 139 19.75 0.88 6.17
N GLY A 140 19.19 -0.34 6.10
CA GLY A 140 19.58 -1.48 6.96
C GLY A 140 18.92 -1.53 8.32
N VAL A 141 18.05 -0.58 8.66
CA VAL A 141 17.35 -0.47 9.93
C VAL A 141 15.85 -0.73 9.75
N ARG A 142 15.30 -1.58 10.58
CA ARG A 142 13.86 -1.84 10.66
C ARG A 142 13.13 -0.60 11.18
N VAL A 143 11.99 -0.26 10.57
CA VAL A 143 11.19 0.91 10.91
C VAL A 143 9.72 0.55 11.17
N SER A 144 9.04 1.41 11.92
CA SER A 144 7.60 1.36 12.10
C SER A 144 6.87 1.70 10.78
N HIS A 145 5.76 1.02 10.50
CA HIS A 145 4.95 1.19 9.29
C HIS A 145 3.49 0.90 9.56
N GLY A 146 2.63 1.26 8.61
CA GLY A 146 1.18 1.10 8.73
C GLY A 146 0.51 2.26 9.46
N ASP A 147 -0.72 2.04 9.89
CA ASP A 147 -1.53 3.00 10.61
C ASP A 147 -1.42 2.77 12.13
N HIS A 148 -1.03 3.80 12.86
CA HIS A 148 -0.94 3.80 14.31
C HIS A 148 -1.88 4.83 14.95
N ALA A 149 -2.72 5.51 14.17
CA ALA A 149 -3.76 6.38 14.68
C ALA A 149 -4.83 5.58 15.45
N GLN A 150 -5.47 6.20 16.44
CA GLN A 150 -6.49 5.55 17.25
C GLN A 150 -7.90 5.79 16.71
N ASN A 151 -8.13 6.93 16.05
CA ASN A 151 -9.44 7.34 15.56
C ASN A 151 -9.42 7.72 14.07
N THR A 152 -8.37 8.36 13.60
CA THR A 152 -8.26 8.80 12.20
C THR A 152 -7.85 7.63 11.31
N MET A 153 -8.75 7.12 10.49
CA MET A 153 -8.42 6.04 9.57
C MET A 153 -7.43 6.51 8.49
N GLY A 154 -6.49 5.63 8.15
CA GLY A 154 -5.61 5.82 7.01
C GLY A 154 -4.36 6.67 7.26
N ASN A 155 -3.96 6.89 8.52
CA ASN A 155 -2.68 7.54 8.81
C ASN A 155 -1.50 6.61 8.49
N ASN A 156 -0.71 6.96 7.49
CA ASN A 156 0.43 6.17 7.05
C ASN A 156 1.76 6.75 7.55
N VAL A 157 2.40 6.07 8.49
CA VAL A 157 3.71 6.48 9.01
C VAL A 157 4.79 6.51 7.92
N LEU A 158 4.69 5.62 6.88
CA LEU A 158 5.59 5.65 5.73
C LEU A 158 5.37 6.86 4.83
N ALA A 159 4.20 7.50 4.88
CA ALA A 159 3.98 8.76 4.18
C ALA A 159 4.85 9.91 4.72
N GLY A 160 5.48 9.75 5.89
CA GLY A 160 6.53 10.63 6.40
C GLY A 160 7.85 10.56 5.63
N LEU A 161 8.08 9.54 4.79
CA LEU A 161 9.27 9.43 3.96
C LEU A 161 9.05 10.15 2.62
N ASN A 162 10.04 10.94 2.20
CA ASN A 162 10.00 11.59 0.90
C ASN A 162 10.51 10.62 -0.20
N ASN A 163 9.66 10.29 -1.18
CA ASN A 163 10.00 9.38 -2.27
C ASN A 163 11.16 9.93 -3.14
N ASP A 164 11.36 11.26 -3.18
CA ASP A 164 12.48 11.87 -3.89
C ASP A 164 13.84 11.61 -3.22
N ASP A 165 13.86 11.23 -1.95
CA ASP A 165 15.09 10.85 -1.23
C ASP A 165 15.44 9.36 -1.40
N ILE A 166 14.59 8.58 -2.07
CA ILE A 166 14.81 7.14 -2.28
C ILE A 166 15.67 6.93 -3.52
N GLU A 167 16.73 6.14 -3.37
CA GLU A 167 17.59 5.67 -4.47
C GLU A 167 17.00 4.42 -5.12
N SER A 168 16.60 3.44 -4.31
CA SER A 168 16.00 2.20 -4.78
C SER A 168 15.19 1.50 -3.69
N VAL A 169 14.28 0.61 -4.13
CA VAL A 169 13.56 -0.30 -3.24
C VAL A 169 13.85 -1.73 -3.67
N THR A 170 14.27 -2.56 -2.72
CA THR A 170 14.55 -3.97 -2.92
C THR A 170 13.54 -4.81 -2.15
N ILE A 171 12.89 -5.76 -2.82
CA ILE A 171 11.89 -6.64 -2.22
C ILE A 171 12.47 -8.05 -2.09
N LEU A 172 12.55 -8.54 -0.86
CA LEU A 172 13.01 -9.88 -0.50
C LEU A 172 11.79 -10.78 -0.32
N LYS A 173 11.71 -11.87 -1.08
CA LYS A 173 10.49 -12.68 -1.21
C LYS A 173 10.61 -14.12 -0.70
N ASP A 174 11.80 -14.60 -0.36
CA ASP A 174 12.06 -15.98 0.03
C ASP A 174 12.84 -16.12 1.33
N ALA A 175 13.07 -17.36 1.79
CA ALA A 175 13.69 -17.62 3.07
C ALA A 175 15.16 -17.14 3.14
N VAL A 176 15.95 -17.33 2.07
CA VAL A 176 17.38 -17.01 2.10
C VAL A 176 17.60 -15.52 2.24
N SER A 177 16.81 -14.75 1.50
CA SER A 177 16.89 -13.29 1.53
C SER A 177 16.29 -12.68 2.79
N THR A 178 15.23 -13.27 3.38
CA THR A 178 14.49 -12.68 4.51
C THR A 178 14.91 -13.18 5.89
N ALA A 179 15.41 -14.42 6.03
CA ALA A 179 15.72 -15.02 7.35
C ALA A 179 16.75 -14.20 8.16
N VAL A 180 17.62 -13.49 7.50
CA VAL A 180 18.61 -12.61 8.12
C VAL A 180 17.95 -11.52 8.96
N TYR A 181 16.79 -10.98 8.51
CA TYR A 181 16.05 -9.91 9.19
C TYR A 181 15.16 -10.41 10.35
N GLY A 182 15.11 -11.71 10.61
CA GLY A 182 14.47 -12.25 11.82
C GLY A 182 13.09 -12.82 11.66
N ALA A 183 12.50 -13.12 12.80
CA ALA A 183 11.37 -14.01 12.97
C ALA A 183 9.99 -13.45 12.54
N ASP A 184 9.89 -12.25 12.02
CA ASP A 184 8.63 -11.63 11.56
C ASP A 184 8.65 -11.32 10.06
N THR A 185 9.54 -11.97 9.33
CA THR A 185 9.75 -11.73 7.90
C THR A 185 9.02 -12.72 6.99
N GLY A 186 8.13 -13.53 7.55
CA GLY A 186 7.33 -14.48 6.79
C GLY A 186 6.44 -13.87 5.71
N ALA A 187 6.05 -12.61 5.86
CA ALA A 187 5.34 -11.83 4.85
C ALA A 187 6.27 -11.16 3.82
N GLY A 188 7.60 -11.28 3.96
CA GLY A 188 8.60 -10.64 3.11
C GLY A 188 9.25 -9.41 3.75
N VAL A 189 10.23 -8.83 3.06
CA VAL A 189 10.94 -7.61 3.50
C VAL A 189 11.03 -6.61 2.34
N VAL A 190 10.75 -5.35 2.62
CA VAL A 190 10.95 -4.22 1.70
C VAL A 190 12.10 -3.38 2.22
N ILE A 191 13.20 -3.35 1.48
CA ILE A 191 14.38 -2.56 1.82
C ILE A 191 14.37 -1.29 0.99
N ILE A 192 14.35 -0.16 1.67
CA ILE A 192 14.42 1.17 1.09
C ILE A 192 15.84 1.69 1.28
N THR A 193 16.51 2.00 0.19
CA THR A 193 17.83 2.63 0.20
C THR A 193 17.67 4.10 -0.13
N THR A 194 18.15 4.98 0.75
CA THR A 194 18.09 6.42 0.53
C THR A 194 19.32 6.93 -0.24
N LYS A 195 19.14 8.03 -0.95
CA LYS A 195 20.22 8.72 -1.67
C LYS A 195 21.37 9.07 -0.73
N SER A 196 22.57 9.11 -1.26
CA SER A 196 23.80 9.42 -0.51
C SER A 196 24.67 10.39 -1.30
N GLY A 197 25.57 11.08 -0.58
CA GLY A 197 26.54 11.99 -1.20
C GLY A 197 27.51 11.25 -2.12
N LYS A 198 27.83 11.87 -3.25
CA LYS A 198 28.83 11.40 -4.20
C LYS A 198 30.08 12.27 -4.07
N LYS A 199 31.25 11.70 -4.38
CA LYS A 199 32.49 12.49 -4.49
C LYS A 199 32.37 13.47 -5.65
N GLY A 200 32.79 14.71 -5.43
CA GLY A 200 32.73 15.78 -6.41
C GLY A 200 32.33 17.12 -5.80
N ALA A 201 32.21 18.12 -6.65
CA ALA A 201 31.69 19.43 -6.29
C ALA A 201 30.23 19.30 -5.77
N ALA A 202 29.80 20.31 -5.04
CA ALA A 202 28.41 20.36 -4.59
C ALA A 202 27.47 20.40 -5.80
N ASP A 203 26.48 19.54 -5.79
CA ASP A 203 25.42 19.41 -6.79
C ASP A 203 24.10 19.80 -6.13
N PHE A 204 23.44 20.82 -6.67
CA PHE A 204 22.17 21.31 -6.18
C PHE A 204 21.07 20.91 -7.15
N HIS A 205 20.06 20.22 -6.64
CA HIS A 205 18.90 19.83 -7.44
C HIS A 205 17.61 20.36 -6.80
N VAL A 206 16.74 20.93 -7.62
CA VAL A 206 15.41 21.39 -7.23
C VAL A 206 14.37 20.75 -8.14
N SER A 207 13.36 20.12 -7.57
CA SER A 207 12.17 19.65 -8.26
C SER A 207 10.94 20.41 -7.77
N SER A 208 10.05 20.75 -8.69
CA SER A 208 8.76 21.38 -8.39
C SER A 208 7.69 20.75 -9.26
N GLU A 209 6.54 20.47 -8.67
CA GLU A 209 5.41 19.83 -9.34
C GLU A 209 4.10 20.42 -8.85
N ILE A 210 3.17 20.67 -9.76
CA ILE A 210 1.80 21.07 -9.49
C ILE A 210 0.86 20.10 -10.20
N GLY A 211 -0.04 19.47 -9.43
CA GLY A 211 -0.99 18.47 -9.91
C GLY A 211 -2.44 18.91 -9.75
N LEU A 212 -3.27 18.51 -10.70
CA LEU A 212 -4.71 18.62 -10.65
C LEU A 212 -5.28 17.25 -10.29
N VAL A 213 -6.00 17.19 -9.17
CA VAL A 213 -6.52 15.95 -8.57
C VAL A 213 -8.02 15.83 -8.85
N SER A 214 -8.44 14.65 -9.28
CA SER A 214 -9.83 14.29 -9.56
C SER A 214 -10.10 12.81 -9.24
N ARG A 215 -11.35 12.35 -9.41
CA ARG A 215 -11.69 10.92 -9.21
C ARG A 215 -11.03 10.02 -10.26
N ALA A 216 -10.44 8.91 -9.85
CA ALA A 216 -9.96 7.87 -10.76
C ALA A 216 -11.12 7.06 -11.33
N ALA A 217 -12.07 6.64 -10.49
CA ALA A 217 -13.30 5.98 -10.90
C ALA A 217 -14.49 6.94 -10.82
N VAL A 218 -15.37 6.90 -11.82
CA VAL A 218 -16.55 7.78 -11.86
C VAL A 218 -17.50 7.52 -10.70
N GLY A 219 -17.62 6.24 -10.27
CA GLY A 219 -18.55 5.80 -9.23
C GLY A 219 -20.01 5.88 -9.68
N GLU A 220 -20.92 5.48 -8.80
CA GLU A 220 -22.36 5.66 -9.00
C GLU A 220 -22.72 7.13 -8.95
N LYS A 221 -23.83 7.53 -9.61
CA LYS A 221 -24.38 8.88 -9.53
C LYS A 221 -25.51 8.93 -8.51
N PRO A 222 -25.62 10.04 -7.73
CA PRO A 222 -26.80 10.30 -6.91
C PRO A 222 -28.04 10.46 -7.77
N LEU A 223 -29.21 10.18 -7.22
CA LEU A 223 -30.50 10.44 -7.85
C LEU A 223 -30.80 11.95 -7.92
N THR A 224 -31.35 12.40 -9.04
CA THR A 224 -32.02 13.71 -9.09
C THR A 224 -33.39 13.63 -8.39
N THR A 225 -33.99 14.79 -8.07
CA THR A 225 -35.32 14.87 -7.49
C THR A 225 -36.36 14.15 -8.34
N GLU A 226 -36.36 14.39 -9.65
CA GLU A 226 -37.30 13.77 -10.59
C GLU A 226 -37.13 12.25 -10.65
N GLN A 227 -35.88 11.78 -10.74
CA GLN A 227 -35.55 10.36 -10.75
C GLN A 227 -35.99 9.67 -9.45
N TRP A 228 -35.72 10.29 -8.30
CA TRP A 228 -36.09 9.75 -6.99
C TRP A 228 -37.61 9.67 -6.83
N LEU A 229 -38.31 10.75 -7.16
CA LEU A 229 -39.78 10.76 -7.09
C LEU A 229 -40.41 9.71 -8.00
N SER A 230 -39.83 9.46 -9.19
CA SER A 230 -40.33 8.43 -10.09
C SER A 230 -40.27 7.03 -9.43
N ILE A 231 -39.18 6.72 -8.72
CA ILE A 231 -39.06 5.45 -7.98
C ILE A 231 -40.06 5.41 -6.80
N LEU A 232 -40.24 6.53 -6.10
CA LEU A 232 -41.17 6.61 -4.96
C LEU A 232 -42.62 6.41 -5.39
N TYR A 233 -43.05 6.97 -6.50
CA TYR A 233 -44.41 6.76 -7.04
C TYR A 233 -44.64 5.28 -7.36
N ASP A 234 -43.70 4.68 -8.04
CA ASP A 234 -43.81 3.25 -8.39
C ASP A 234 -43.74 2.36 -7.14
N ALA A 235 -42.89 2.70 -6.15
CA ALA A 235 -42.81 1.98 -4.88
C ALA A 235 -44.10 2.10 -4.05
N TYR A 236 -44.70 3.28 -4.00
CA TYR A 236 -45.98 3.51 -3.31
C TYR A 236 -47.13 2.76 -3.98
N LEU A 237 -47.24 2.84 -5.32
CA LEU A 237 -48.27 2.11 -6.08
C LEU A 237 -48.14 0.59 -5.95
N ASN A 238 -46.93 0.08 -5.69
CA ASN A 238 -46.71 -1.35 -5.45
C ASN A 238 -46.90 -1.78 -4.00
N SER A 239 -47.10 -0.85 -3.08
CA SER A 239 -47.45 -1.16 -1.67
C SER A 239 -48.90 -1.58 -1.54
N GLU A 240 -49.24 -2.19 -0.42
CA GLU A 240 -50.64 -2.59 -0.10
C GLU A 240 -51.54 -1.36 -0.06
N GLU A 241 -51.13 -0.29 0.64
CA GLU A 241 -51.87 0.96 0.75
C GLU A 241 -52.05 1.64 -0.64
N GLY A 242 -50.98 1.81 -1.38
CA GLY A 242 -51.01 2.53 -2.67
C GLY A 242 -51.79 1.79 -3.74
N SER A 243 -51.64 0.46 -3.83
CA SER A 243 -52.40 -0.37 -4.79
C SER A 243 -53.86 -0.46 -4.52
N ALA A 244 -54.26 -0.38 -3.25
CA ALA A 244 -55.68 -0.30 -2.86
C ALA A 244 -56.30 1.05 -3.13
N ALA A 245 -55.52 2.15 -3.02
CA ALA A 245 -55.99 3.52 -3.16
C ALA A 245 -56.02 4.01 -4.61
N TYR A 246 -55.07 3.58 -5.46
CA TYR A 246 -54.85 4.18 -6.77
C TYR A 246 -54.71 3.12 -7.88
N PRO A 247 -55.57 3.22 -8.92
CA PRO A 247 -55.57 2.33 -10.09
C PRO A 247 -54.43 2.62 -11.07
N SER A 248 -53.83 3.81 -10.99
CA SER A 248 -52.74 4.22 -11.89
C SER A 248 -51.88 5.33 -11.32
N LYS A 249 -50.71 5.55 -11.94
CA LYS A 249 -49.79 6.63 -11.59
C LYS A 249 -50.38 8.00 -11.83
N GLU A 250 -51.18 8.16 -12.89
CA GLU A 250 -51.86 9.40 -13.23
C GLU A 250 -52.87 9.78 -12.14
N ALA A 251 -53.64 8.80 -11.60
CA ALA A 251 -54.56 9.02 -10.50
C ALA A 251 -53.83 9.47 -9.24
N LEU A 252 -52.72 8.81 -8.89
CA LEU A 252 -51.88 9.21 -7.75
C LEU A 252 -51.34 10.64 -7.93
N LEU A 253 -50.81 10.96 -9.10
CA LEU A 253 -50.24 12.27 -9.38
C LEU A 253 -51.29 13.39 -9.33
N ALA A 254 -52.53 13.14 -9.78
CA ALA A 254 -53.61 14.07 -9.70
C ALA A 254 -53.96 14.45 -8.23
N ASP A 255 -54.04 13.42 -7.32
CA ASP A 255 -54.28 13.66 -5.91
C ASP A 255 -53.10 14.32 -5.19
N LEU A 256 -51.87 13.95 -5.51
CA LEU A 256 -50.66 14.62 -5.01
C LEU A 256 -50.63 16.09 -5.40
N GLN A 257 -51.08 16.43 -6.62
CA GLN A 257 -51.08 17.81 -7.15
C GLN A 257 -52.04 18.71 -6.41
N VAL A 258 -53.19 18.18 -5.98
CA VAL A 258 -54.22 18.93 -5.22
C VAL A 258 -54.04 18.82 -3.71
N GLY A 259 -53.11 17.99 -3.23
CA GLY A 259 -52.80 17.88 -1.80
C GLY A 259 -53.78 17.01 -1.02
N ASN A 260 -54.44 16.05 -1.66
CA ASN A 260 -55.55 15.26 -1.04
C ASN A 260 -55.06 14.10 -0.15
N ILE A 261 -53.76 13.74 -0.22
CA ILE A 261 -53.24 12.59 0.51
C ILE A 261 -52.78 12.99 1.93
N SER A 262 -53.63 12.73 2.93
CA SER A 262 -53.42 13.21 4.32
C SER A 262 -53.20 12.12 5.36
N ALA A 263 -53.28 10.86 4.98
CA ALA A 263 -53.18 9.73 5.92
C ALA A 263 -52.15 8.66 5.49
N GLY A 264 -51.77 7.81 6.40
CA GLY A 264 -50.91 6.69 6.17
C GLY A 264 -49.52 7.04 5.63
N THR A 265 -48.91 6.09 4.92
CA THR A 265 -47.62 6.31 4.25
C THR A 265 -47.71 7.30 3.07
N GLY A 266 -48.92 7.42 2.48
CA GLY A 266 -49.22 8.42 1.45
C GLY A 266 -49.01 9.85 1.93
N SER A 267 -49.26 10.18 3.21
CA SER A 267 -49.00 11.50 3.77
C SER A 267 -47.51 11.87 3.76
N ILE A 268 -46.62 10.89 3.92
CA ILE A 268 -45.19 11.07 3.80
C ILE A 268 -44.84 11.37 2.34
N LEU A 269 -45.41 10.62 1.38
CA LEU A 269 -45.22 10.87 -0.05
C LEU A 269 -45.69 12.23 -0.44
N GLN A 270 -46.86 12.69 0.08
CA GLN A 270 -47.40 14.07 -0.14
C GLN A 270 -46.43 15.14 0.37
N SER A 271 -45.88 14.92 1.59
CA SER A 271 -44.89 15.85 2.16
C SER A 271 -43.64 15.97 1.27
N ILE A 272 -43.13 14.84 0.76
CA ILE A 272 -41.99 14.78 -0.15
C ILE A 272 -42.36 15.47 -1.49
N TYR A 273 -43.51 15.17 -2.04
CA TYR A 273 -44.00 15.76 -3.29
C TYR A 273 -44.12 17.30 -3.21
N ASN A 274 -44.52 17.84 -2.08
CA ASN A 274 -44.58 19.29 -1.86
C ASN A 274 -43.21 19.97 -1.94
N GLN A 275 -42.12 19.23 -1.75
CA GLN A 275 -40.75 19.72 -1.86
C GLN A 275 -40.16 19.49 -3.26
N ARG A 276 -40.90 18.95 -4.25
CA ARG A 276 -40.42 18.52 -5.57
C ARG A 276 -39.69 19.58 -6.40
N HIS A 277 -39.90 20.84 -6.11
CA HIS A 277 -39.24 21.96 -6.79
C HIS A 277 -37.83 22.26 -6.27
N THR A 278 -37.44 21.58 -5.20
CA THR A 278 -36.06 21.62 -4.67
C THR A 278 -35.22 20.54 -5.32
N HIS A 279 -34.02 20.91 -5.74
CA HIS A 279 -33.02 19.95 -6.19
C HIS A 279 -31.65 20.33 -5.60
N THR A 280 -31.15 19.51 -4.68
CA THR A 280 -29.82 19.66 -4.07
C THR A 280 -28.90 18.57 -4.60
N ASP A 281 -27.87 18.96 -5.32
CA ASP A 281 -26.78 18.07 -5.72
C ASP A 281 -25.75 18.00 -4.57
N TRP A 282 -25.95 17.03 -3.69
CA TRP A 282 -25.12 16.84 -2.49
C TRP A 282 -23.66 16.55 -2.85
N ARG A 283 -23.42 15.82 -3.96
CA ARG A 283 -22.05 15.54 -4.41
C ARG A 283 -21.31 16.83 -4.74
N LYS A 284 -21.91 17.71 -5.53
CA LYS A 284 -21.31 18.98 -5.92
C LYS A 284 -21.04 19.90 -4.73
N LEU A 285 -21.85 19.80 -3.67
CA LEU A 285 -21.66 20.62 -2.47
C LEU A 285 -20.44 20.18 -1.66
N VAL A 286 -20.15 18.88 -1.56
CA VAL A 286 -19.11 18.32 -0.68
C VAL A 286 -17.83 17.95 -1.41
N GLU A 287 -17.82 17.93 -2.75
CA GLU A 287 -16.62 17.60 -3.52
C GLU A 287 -16.05 18.85 -4.22
N ASN A 288 -14.73 18.79 -4.43
CA ASN A 288 -14.01 19.68 -5.32
C ASN A 288 -14.11 19.14 -6.75
N ASN A 289 -14.39 19.99 -7.72
CA ASN A 289 -14.34 19.59 -9.13
C ASN A 289 -12.92 19.19 -9.54
N MET A 290 -11.94 19.95 -9.07
CA MET A 290 -10.50 19.69 -9.15
C MET A 290 -9.88 20.16 -7.85
N ALA A 291 -9.10 19.28 -7.22
CA ALA A 291 -8.28 19.60 -6.07
C ALA A 291 -6.83 19.84 -6.52
N LEU A 292 -6.00 20.38 -5.66
CA LEU A 292 -4.62 20.76 -5.96
C LEU A 292 -3.62 19.88 -5.22
N SER A 293 -2.58 19.43 -5.94
CA SER A 293 -1.39 18.83 -5.36
C SER A 293 -0.18 19.71 -5.66
N GLN A 294 0.67 19.95 -4.68
CA GLN A 294 1.89 20.76 -4.79
C GLN A 294 3.04 20.03 -4.14
N LYS A 295 4.15 19.90 -4.86
CA LYS A 295 5.36 19.26 -4.37
C LYS A 295 6.58 20.10 -4.73
N ILE A 296 7.44 20.34 -3.75
CA ILE A 296 8.73 21.03 -3.95
C ILE A 296 9.78 20.25 -3.16
N ASN A 297 10.89 19.95 -3.80
CA ASN A 297 12.01 19.29 -3.16
C ASN A 297 13.32 19.96 -3.59
N ALA A 298 14.17 20.25 -2.61
CA ALA A 298 15.50 20.81 -2.83
C ALA A 298 16.54 19.89 -2.20
N THR A 299 17.58 19.54 -2.94
CA THR A 299 18.66 18.67 -2.45
C THR A 299 20.02 19.28 -2.72
N VAL A 300 20.95 18.98 -1.85
CA VAL A 300 22.38 19.27 -2.05
C VAL A 300 23.19 18.02 -1.71
N SER A 301 24.10 17.64 -2.60
CA SER A 301 25.00 16.51 -2.40
C SER A 301 26.41 16.85 -2.89
N GLY A 302 27.40 16.24 -2.25
CA GLY A 302 28.79 16.45 -2.64
C GLY A 302 29.74 15.67 -1.73
N GLY A 303 31.03 15.88 -1.93
CA GLY A 303 32.01 15.29 -1.06
C GLY A 303 33.41 15.19 -1.63
N ASN A 304 34.31 14.66 -0.82
CA ASN A 304 35.69 14.34 -1.16
C ASN A 304 36.04 12.94 -0.65
N ASP A 305 37.32 12.60 -0.62
CA ASP A 305 37.77 11.27 -0.18
C ASP A 305 37.51 11.00 1.31
N LYS A 306 37.32 12.03 2.13
CA LYS A 306 37.09 11.88 3.57
C LYS A 306 35.66 12.11 3.99
N LEU A 307 34.91 12.93 3.28
CA LEU A 307 33.57 13.33 3.65
C LEU A 307 32.66 13.33 2.41
N SER A 308 31.53 12.66 2.50
CA SER A 308 30.41 12.85 1.56
C SER A 308 29.14 13.18 2.33
N TYR A 309 28.29 13.99 1.71
CA TYR A 309 27.04 14.44 2.32
C TYR A 309 25.92 14.52 1.31
N TYR A 310 24.72 14.25 1.80
CA TYR A 310 23.45 14.48 1.12
C TYR A 310 22.50 15.15 2.10
N SER A 311 21.87 16.22 1.68
CA SER A 311 20.82 16.90 2.47
C SER A 311 19.65 17.25 1.58
N SER A 312 18.44 17.04 2.05
CA SER A 312 17.21 17.39 1.36
C SER A 312 16.23 18.13 2.26
N LEU A 313 15.40 18.95 1.63
CA LEU A 313 14.23 19.60 2.23
C LEU A 313 13.07 19.44 1.24
N GLY A 314 12.00 18.80 1.69
CA GLY A 314 10.82 18.54 0.89
C GLY A 314 9.56 19.13 1.50
N TYR A 315 8.67 19.66 0.66
CA TYR A 315 7.30 20.08 0.98
C TYR A 315 6.33 19.40 0.03
N LEU A 316 5.25 18.89 0.57
CA LEU A 316 4.14 18.32 -0.19
C LEU A 316 2.83 18.77 0.45
N LYS A 317 1.88 19.22 -0.37
CA LYS A 317 0.48 19.40 0.00
C LYS A 317 -0.40 18.79 -1.07
N GLU A 318 -1.34 17.94 -0.68
CA GLU A 318 -2.33 17.35 -1.55
C GLU A 318 -3.72 17.52 -0.93
N ASP A 319 -4.59 18.23 -1.64
CA ASP A 319 -5.99 18.35 -1.28
C ASP A 319 -6.77 17.16 -1.88
N GLY A 320 -7.68 16.57 -1.10
CA GLY A 320 -8.56 15.51 -1.54
C GLY A 320 -9.71 16.00 -2.41
N ILE A 321 -10.39 15.05 -3.07
CA ILE A 321 -11.60 15.36 -3.85
C ILE A 321 -12.72 15.84 -2.94
N VAL A 322 -12.88 15.24 -1.77
CA VAL A 322 -13.83 15.70 -0.77
C VAL A 322 -13.26 16.95 -0.08
N LYS A 323 -14.09 17.96 0.09
CA LYS A 323 -13.70 19.22 0.77
C LYS A 323 -13.28 18.95 2.20
N GLU A 324 -12.41 19.81 2.75
CA GLU A 324 -11.86 19.65 4.11
C GLU A 324 -11.17 18.28 4.31
N ASN A 325 -10.55 17.79 3.24
CA ASN A 325 -9.73 16.57 3.24
C ASN A 325 -8.40 16.90 2.60
N SER A 326 -7.31 16.76 3.32
CA SER A 326 -5.98 17.10 2.79
C SER A 326 -4.86 16.40 3.57
N PHE A 327 -3.70 16.32 2.93
CA PHE A 327 -2.43 15.89 3.51
C PHE A 327 -1.36 16.91 3.21
N GLU A 328 -0.64 17.34 4.23
CA GLU A 328 0.49 18.26 4.14
C GLU A 328 1.70 17.68 4.87
N ARG A 329 2.88 17.77 4.27
CA ARG A 329 4.11 17.22 4.83
C ARG A 329 5.31 18.10 4.55
N VAL A 330 6.15 18.26 5.60
CA VAL A 330 7.51 18.81 5.49
C VAL A 330 8.50 17.73 5.90
N THR A 331 9.54 17.53 5.10
CA THR A 331 10.58 16.51 5.36
C THR A 331 11.97 17.12 5.27
N SER A 332 12.88 16.61 6.09
CA SER A 332 14.32 16.87 5.95
C SER A 332 15.08 15.55 6.11
N SER A 333 15.99 15.27 5.21
CA SER A 333 16.88 14.10 5.28
C SER A 333 18.33 14.56 5.17
N ASN A 334 19.17 14.13 6.14
CA ASN A 334 20.57 14.53 6.21
C ASN A 334 21.43 13.30 6.42
N LYS A 335 22.24 12.97 5.43
CA LYS A 335 23.15 11.83 5.45
C LYS A 335 24.59 12.29 5.28
N ILE A 336 25.46 11.87 6.19
CA ILE A 336 26.88 12.22 6.23
C ILE A 336 27.68 10.95 6.40
N ASP A 337 28.63 10.75 5.51
CA ASP A 337 29.62 9.69 5.59
C ASP A 337 31.00 10.28 5.77
N PHE A 338 31.68 9.92 6.86
CA PHE A 338 32.99 10.46 7.24
C PHE A 338 34.01 9.34 7.42
N GLN A 339 35.05 9.34 6.57
CA GLN A 339 36.21 8.46 6.71
C GLN A 339 37.19 9.07 7.69
N ALA A 340 37.03 8.73 9.00
CA ALA A 340 37.82 9.30 10.08
C ALA A 340 39.29 8.87 9.98
N THR A 341 39.54 7.60 9.64
CA THR A 341 40.86 7.05 9.38
C THR A 341 40.75 6.03 8.22
N SER A 342 41.87 5.50 7.73
CA SER A 342 41.84 4.42 6.73
C SER A 342 41.06 3.17 7.16
N LYS A 343 40.82 2.99 8.48
CA LYS A 343 40.14 1.84 9.07
C LYS A 343 38.77 2.16 9.69
N LEU A 344 38.46 3.42 9.91
CA LEU A 344 37.25 3.84 10.62
C LEU A 344 36.42 4.77 9.76
N ARG A 345 35.18 4.36 9.47
CA ARG A 345 34.14 5.16 8.83
C ARG A 345 32.99 5.35 9.81
N LEU A 346 32.49 6.55 9.87
CA LEU A 346 31.32 6.96 10.62
C LEU A 346 30.26 7.43 9.63
N SER A 347 29.06 6.91 9.75
CA SER A 347 27.93 7.32 8.92
C SER A 347 26.76 7.73 9.80
N THR A 348 26.09 8.81 9.43
CA THR A 348 24.90 9.30 10.11
C THR A 348 23.84 9.60 9.08
N ASN A 349 22.62 9.12 9.30
CA ASN A 349 21.44 9.48 8.53
C ASN A 349 20.34 9.91 9.50
N ILE A 350 19.87 11.15 9.40
CA ILE A 350 18.80 11.71 10.24
C ILE A 350 17.68 12.17 9.30
N GLN A 351 16.50 11.61 9.50
CA GLN A 351 15.28 11.93 8.79
C GLN A 351 14.26 12.51 9.76
N LEU A 352 13.74 13.67 9.42
CA LEU A 352 12.71 14.39 10.17
C LEU A 352 11.50 14.57 9.27
N SER A 353 10.31 14.31 9.78
CA SER A 353 9.08 14.64 9.08
C SER A 353 8.03 15.18 10.03
N TYR A 354 7.28 16.15 9.55
CA TYR A 354 6.04 16.62 10.11
C TYR A 354 4.95 16.47 9.06
N ALA A 355 3.89 15.78 9.40
CA ALA A 355 2.72 15.61 8.55
C ALA A 355 1.47 16.09 9.29
N ASN A 356 0.56 16.72 8.54
CA ASN A 356 -0.74 17.19 9.00
C ASN A 356 -1.80 16.67 8.03
N THR A 357 -2.77 15.90 8.55
CA THR A 357 -3.87 15.32 7.79
C THR A 357 -5.18 15.89 8.29
N LEU A 358 -6.01 16.39 7.39
CA LEU A 358 -7.43 16.61 7.62
C LEU A 358 -8.18 15.43 7.02
N ALA A 359 -8.79 14.62 7.87
CA ALA A 359 -9.48 13.40 7.48
C ALA A 359 -10.98 13.57 7.45
N GLN A 360 -11.67 12.83 6.59
CA GLN A 360 -13.12 12.74 6.57
C GLN A 360 -13.56 11.35 7.07
N PRO A 361 -14.74 11.24 7.71
CA PRO A 361 -15.30 9.95 8.08
C PRO A 361 -15.55 9.07 6.84
N GLU A 362 -15.35 7.77 6.99
CA GLU A 362 -15.63 6.74 5.97
C GLU A 362 -16.60 5.68 6.49
N GLY A 363 -17.13 4.83 5.59
CA GLY A 363 -18.10 3.80 5.92
C GLY A 363 -19.53 4.34 6.02
N ALA A 364 -20.44 3.49 6.46
CA ALA A 364 -21.88 3.79 6.55
C ALA A 364 -22.21 4.69 7.76
N GLN A 365 -21.73 5.93 7.77
CA GLN A 365 -21.95 6.93 8.82
C GLN A 365 -22.66 8.16 8.25
N TYR A 366 -23.62 8.73 9.00
CA TYR A 366 -24.34 9.94 8.56
C TYR A 366 -23.43 11.17 8.41
N SER A 367 -22.32 11.20 9.09
CA SER A 367 -21.30 12.25 8.97
C SER A 367 -20.34 12.07 7.77
N ASN A 368 -20.36 10.88 7.13
CA ASN A 368 -19.54 10.61 5.96
C ASN A 368 -20.07 11.35 4.72
N PRO A 369 -19.28 12.25 4.10
CA PRO A 369 -19.71 12.97 2.90
C PRO A 369 -19.95 12.06 1.69
N VAL A 370 -19.26 10.92 1.57
CA VAL A 370 -19.49 9.94 0.48
C VAL A 370 -20.80 9.19 0.69
N TYR A 371 -21.11 8.79 1.93
CA TYR A 371 -22.39 8.20 2.28
C TYR A 371 -23.54 9.16 2.02
N GLY A 372 -23.41 10.40 2.50
CA GLY A 372 -24.45 11.42 2.40
C GLY A 372 -24.82 11.79 0.96
N GLN A 373 -23.89 11.70 -0.02
CA GLN A 373 -24.19 11.94 -1.42
C GLN A 373 -25.34 11.09 -1.97
N TYR A 374 -25.51 9.87 -1.46
CA TYR A 374 -26.49 8.88 -1.90
C TYR A 374 -27.68 8.74 -0.97
N MET A 375 -27.50 9.07 0.31
CA MET A 375 -28.50 8.84 1.36
C MET A 375 -29.29 10.08 1.72
N LEU A 376 -28.83 11.26 1.33
CA LEU A 376 -29.57 12.50 1.50
C LEU A 376 -30.61 12.69 0.39
N ARG A 377 -31.82 13.08 0.81
CA ARG A 377 -32.89 13.39 -0.16
C ARG A 377 -32.49 14.58 -1.06
N PRO A 378 -32.66 14.48 -2.37
CA PRO A 378 -32.38 15.61 -3.27
C PRO A 378 -33.37 16.78 -3.08
N THR A 379 -34.51 16.55 -2.40
CA THR A 379 -35.47 17.61 -2.05
C THR A 379 -35.12 18.38 -0.77
N GLU A 380 -34.17 17.88 0.03
CA GLU A 380 -33.68 18.60 1.21
C GLU A 380 -32.80 19.79 0.79
N ARG A 381 -33.05 20.95 1.41
CA ARG A 381 -32.24 22.14 1.17
C ARG A 381 -30.98 22.12 2.02
N ALA A 382 -29.84 22.35 1.39
CA ALA A 382 -28.59 22.51 2.14
C ALA A 382 -28.51 23.87 2.87
N TYR A 383 -29.21 24.89 2.33
CA TYR A 383 -29.17 26.24 2.86
C TYR A 383 -30.60 26.77 3.08
N ASN A 384 -30.77 27.59 4.10
CA ASN A 384 -31.94 28.39 4.35
C ASN A 384 -32.02 29.56 3.35
N SER A 385 -33.14 30.29 3.37
CA SER A 385 -33.36 31.46 2.48
C SER A 385 -32.41 32.65 2.75
N ASP A 386 -31.86 32.71 3.94
CA ASP A 386 -30.87 33.71 4.37
C ASP A 386 -29.40 33.32 4.05
N GLY A 387 -29.21 32.18 3.40
CA GLY A 387 -27.89 31.65 3.06
C GLY A 387 -27.17 30.86 4.17
N SER A 388 -27.75 30.76 5.37
CA SER A 388 -27.22 29.91 6.43
C SER A 388 -27.48 28.45 6.12
N PHE A 389 -26.68 27.53 6.73
CA PHE A 389 -26.93 26.08 6.59
C PHE A 389 -28.26 25.67 7.22
N ASN A 390 -28.95 24.80 6.53
CA ASN A 390 -30.11 24.11 7.09
C ASN A 390 -29.64 22.97 8.02
N TYR A 391 -29.82 23.14 9.31
CA TYR A 391 -29.50 22.13 10.32
C TYR A 391 -30.69 21.19 10.63
N GLY A 392 -31.84 21.40 9.97
CA GLY A 392 -33.05 20.66 10.26
C GLY A 392 -33.61 20.94 11.66
N GLN A 393 -34.38 19.98 12.15
CA GLN A 393 -34.94 20.02 13.49
C GLN A 393 -34.21 19.03 14.41
N TYR A 394 -33.92 19.42 15.64
CA TYR A 394 -33.15 18.58 16.57
C TYR A 394 -31.78 18.10 16.05
N GLY A 395 -31.10 18.90 15.24
CA GLY A 395 -29.78 18.57 14.71
C GLY A 395 -29.78 17.53 13.59
N MET A 396 -30.93 17.25 12.99
CA MET A 396 -31.10 16.32 11.87
C MET A 396 -32.03 16.92 10.81
N LEU A 397 -31.79 16.56 9.54
CA LEU A 397 -32.68 16.83 8.42
C LEU A 397 -33.95 15.97 8.53
N SER A 398 -34.95 16.24 7.69
CA SER A 398 -36.27 15.61 7.78
C SER A 398 -36.27 14.10 7.60
N ASN A 399 -35.21 13.53 7.02
CA ASN A 399 -35.00 12.09 6.86
C ASN A 399 -34.16 11.46 7.97
N GLY A 400 -33.86 12.18 9.05
CA GLY A 400 -33.04 11.67 10.14
C GLY A 400 -31.53 11.60 9.85
N THR A 401 -31.07 12.24 8.78
CA THR A 401 -29.66 12.33 8.41
C THR A 401 -29.10 13.73 8.69
N TYR A 402 -27.83 13.96 8.35
CA TYR A 402 -27.15 15.22 8.59
C TYR A 402 -26.88 15.99 7.31
N ASN A 403 -26.86 17.31 7.40
CA ASN A 403 -26.36 18.17 6.32
C ASN A 403 -24.84 18.05 6.24
N ILE A 404 -24.36 17.17 5.35
CA ILE A 404 -22.95 16.87 5.21
C ILE A 404 -22.10 18.08 4.80
N ALA A 405 -22.67 19.03 4.04
CA ALA A 405 -21.96 20.26 3.68
C ALA A 405 -21.76 21.18 4.89
N ALA A 406 -22.70 21.19 5.83
CA ALA A 406 -22.57 21.89 7.10
C ALA A 406 -21.51 21.21 7.99
N LEU A 407 -21.56 19.87 8.10
CA LEU A 407 -20.62 19.12 8.95
C LEU A 407 -19.16 19.32 8.53
N GLN A 408 -18.85 19.38 7.24
CA GLN A 408 -17.50 19.66 6.77
C GLN A 408 -16.94 21.00 7.29
N GLN A 409 -17.78 21.98 7.57
CA GLN A 409 -17.32 23.25 8.13
C GLN A 409 -17.37 23.31 9.67
N LEU A 410 -18.31 22.57 10.26
CA LEU A 410 -18.53 22.58 11.71
C LEU A 410 -17.54 21.68 12.46
N ASN A 411 -17.34 20.48 11.92
CA ASN A 411 -16.49 19.45 12.52
C ASN A 411 -15.05 19.53 11.98
N HIS A 412 -14.14 18.90 12.69
CA HIS A 412 -12.83 18.56 12.14
C HIS A 412 -12.33 17.24 12.72
N ASN A 413 -11.53 16.55 11.93
CA ASN A 413 -10.76 15.39 12.32
C ASN A 413 -9.34 15.61 11.81
N LYS A 414 -8.48 16.06 12.69
CA LYS A 414 -7.11 16.49 12.38
C LYS A 414 -6.12 15.53 13.00
N ASN A 415 -5.17 15.05 12.22
CA ASN A 415 -4.07 14.23 12.67
C ASN A 415 -2.74 14.93 12.37
N GLN A 416 -1.90 15.03 13.40
CA GLN A 416 -0.55 15.59 13.30
C GLN A 416 0.46 14.51 13.67
N THR A 417 1.36 14.19 12.76
CA THR A 417 2.40 13.19 12.97
C THR A 417 3.77 13.82 12.88
N ILE A 418 4.55 13.66 13.93
CA ILE A 418 5.98 13.98 13.96
C ILE A 418 6.74 12.65 13.95
N ARG A 419 7.69 12.51 13.03
CA ARG A 419 8.58 11.35 12.99
C ARG A 419 10.03 11.80 12.92
N THR A 420 10.86 11.19 13.75
CA THR A 420 12.32 11.31 13.72
C THR A 420 12.90 9.92 13.62
N LEU A 421 13.67 9.66 12.56
CA LEU A 421 14.45 8.44 12.40
C LEU A 421 15.92 8.84 12.32
N ALA A 422 16.74 8.34 13.21
CA ALA A 422 18.19 8.53 13.15
C ALA A 422 18.88 7.16 13.01
N ASN A 423 19.95 7.14 12.23
CA ASN A 423 20.79 5.95 12.05
C ASN A 423 22.26 6.38 12.21
N PHE A 424 22.91 5.88 13.25
CA PHE A 424 24.33 6.09 13.54
C PHE A 424 25.06 4.79 13.29
N GLN A 425 25.98 4.78 12.35
CA GLN A 425 26.76 3.63 11.97
C GLN A 425 28.24 3.88 12.14
N LEU A 426 28.94 2.88 12.66
CA LEU A 426 30.39 2.83 12.80
C LEU A 426 30.87 1.58 12.07
N ASP A 427 31.72 1.74 11.06
CA ASP A 427 32.41 0.65 10.37
C ASP A 427 33.89 0.70 10.74
N TYR A 428 34.40 -0.39 11.34
CA TYR A 428 35.80 -0.53 11.74
C TYR A 428 36.45 -1.73 11.10
N GLN A 429 37.46 -1.48 10.27
CA GLN A 429 38.27 -2.52 9.63
C GLN A 429 39.26 -3.11 10.66
N VAL A 430 38.85 -4.18 11.35
CA VAL A 430 39.64 -4.82 12.38
C VAL A 430 40.93 -5.43 11.80
N ALA A 431 40.77 -6.13 10.66
CA ALA A 431 41.88 -6.72 9.89
C ALA A 431 41.56 -6.63 8.39
N LYS A 432 42.48 -6.98 7.51
CA LYS A 432 42.33 -6.84 6.05
C LYS A 432 40.98 -7.34 5.49
N ASN A 433 40.49 -8.45 6.05
CA ASN A 433 39.27 -9.10 5.58
C ASN A 433 38.17 -9.14 6.67
N LEU A 434 38.34 -8.47 7.80
CA LEU A 434 37.45 -8.52 8.96
C LEU A 434 36.92 -7.13 9.28
N LEU A 435 35.64 -6.92 9.01
CA LEU A 435 34.93 -5.69 9.26
C LEU A 435 33.99 -5.85 10.47
N TYR A 436 34.09 -4.96 11.42
CA TYR A 436 33.08 -4.79 12.46
C TYR A 436 32.21 -3.57 12.16
N LYS A 437 30.89 -3.78 12.18
CA LYS A 437 29.88 -2.73 12.01
C LYS A 437 29.02 -2.66 13.25
N PHE A 438 28.87 -1.47 13.78
CA PHE A 438 27.93 -1.15 14.85
C PHE A 438 26.88 -0.19 14.32
N VAL A 439 25.59 -0.46 14.59
CA VAL A 439 24.49 0.42 14.25
C VAL A 439 23.63 0.69 15.47
N PHE A 440 23.34 1.96 15.73
CA PHE A 440 22.34 2.39 16.70
C PHE A 440 21.34 3.31 16.00
N ALA A 441 20.07 2.89 15.97
CA ALA A 441 19.04 3.61 15.23
C ALA A 441 17.78 3.78 16.08
N PRO A 442 17.65 4.94 16.77
CA PRO A 442 16.42 5.33 17.44
C PRO A 442 15.38 5.88 16.46
N GLU A 443 14.12 5.57 16.70
CA GLU A 443 12.96 6.13 16.02
C GLU A 443 11.98 6.69 17.06
N TYR A 444 11.47 7.88 16.81
CA TYR A 444 10.43 8.52 17.60
C TYR A 444 9.28 8.93 16.71
N ILE A 445 8.07 8.56 17.08
CA ILE A 445 6.83 8.91 16.39
C ILE A 445 5.86 9.44 17.43
N ASP A 446 5.27 10.61 17.17
CA ASP A 446 4.21 11.21 17.97
C ASP A 446 3.04 11.55 17.05
N ILE A 447 1.89 10.94 17.31
CA ILE A 447 0.65 11.12 16.56
C ILE A 447 -0.36 11.76 17.49
N GLY A 448 -0.71 12.99 17.22
CA GLY A 448 -1.77 13.73 17.92
C GLY A 448 -3.01 13.81 17.02
N GLU A 449 -4.15 13.35 17.54
CA GLU A 449 -5.44 13.41 16.84
C GLU A 449 -6.38 14.34 17.60
N ASP A 450 -6.91 15.33 16.90
CA ASP A 450 -7.86 16.32 17.40
C ASP A 450 -9.17 16.20 16.65
N VAL A 451 -10.19 15.67 17.32
CA VAL A 451 -11.51 15.43 16.77
C VAL A 451 -12.53 16.31 17.47
N TYR A 452 -13.28 17.04 16.69
CA TYR A 452 -14.33 17.91 17.21
C TYR A 452 -15.64 17.67 16.47
N LYS A 453 -16.73 17.47 17.24
CA LYS A 453 -18.09 17.34 16.76
C LYS A 453 -18.93 18.49 17.35
N SER A 454 -19.53 19.26 16.47
CA SER A 454 -20.23 20.50 16.81
C SER A 454 -21.50 20.24 17.62
N PRO A 455 -21.80 21.09 18.63
CA PRO A 455 -23.08 21.02 19.36
C PRO A 455 -24.30 21.48 18.54
N ILE A 456 -24.06 22.05 17.33
CA ILE A 456 -25.14 22.68 16.52
C ILE A 456 -25.86 21.63 15.67
N HIS A 457 -25.10 20.66 15.12
CA HIS A 457 -25.63 19.73 14.12
C HIS A 457 -24.81 18.43 14.11
N GLY A 458 -25.45 17.31 13.72
CA GLY A 458 -24.81 16.03 13.55
C GLY A 458 -24.56 15.26 14.83
N ASP A 459 -23.53 14.40 14.84
CA ASP A 459 -23.23 13.47 15.94
C ASP A 459 -23.01 14.16 17.28
N GLY A 460 -22.50 15.39 17.28
CA GLY A 460 -22.28 16.17 18.49
C GLY A 460 -23.54 16.87 19.05
N PHE A 461 -24.67 16.85 18.35
CA PHE A 461 -25.85 17.58 18.76
C PHE A 461 -26.44 17.06 20.08
N LEU A 462 -26.64 15.76 20.20
CA LEU A 462 -27.23 15.14 21.41
C LEU A 462 -26.30 15.24 22.62
N THR A 463 -24.99 15.19 22.40
CA THR A 463 -23.95 15.35 23.44
C THR A 463 -23.68 16.82 23.77
N LYS A 464 -24.35 17.74 23.07
CA LYS A 464 -24.11 19.19 23.15
C LYS A 464 -22.67 19.57 22.81
N GLY A 465 -22.08 18.88 21.86
CA GLY A 465 -20.70 18.97 21.45
C GLY A 465 -19.82 17.89 22.08
N GLU A 466 -18.82 17.46 21.31
CA GLU A 466 -17.84 16.46 21.70
C GLU A 466 -16.47 16.90 21.19
N ALA A 467 -15.46 16.74 22.03
CA ALA A 467 -14.08 16.89 21.62
C ALA A 467 -13.26 15.70 22.14
N ASP A 468 -12.49 15.11 21.23
CA ASP A 468 -11.66 13.96 21.52
C ASP A 468 -10.19 14.32 21.24
N TRP A 469 -9.34 13.94 22.15
CA TRP A 469 -7.91 14.03 21.99
C TRP A 469 -7.31 12.64 22.15
N PHE A 470 -6.70 12.13 21.07
CA PHE A 470 -5.92 10.91 21.10
C PHE A 470 -4.46 11.24 20.86
N ASN A 471 -3.58 10.57 21.60
CA ASN A 471 -2.15 10.68 21.38
C ASN A 471 -1.51 9.30 21.41
N THR A 472 -0.84 8.96 20.32
CA THR A 472 -0.02 7.74 20.20
C THR A 472 1.44 8.16 20.13
N ARG A 473 2.22 7.71 21.08
CA ARG A 473 3.66 7.94 21.13
C ARG A 473 4.41 6.62 21.04
N ILE A 474 5.29 6.52 20.05
CA ILE A 474 6.12 5.34 19.83
C ILE A 474 7.58 5.76 19.93
N PHE A 475 8.31 5.13 20.85
CA PHE A 475 9.75 5.20 20.88
C PHE A 475 10.31 3.80 20.61
N SER A 476 11.11 3.66 19.57
CA SER A 476 11.79 2.41 19.25
C SER A 476 13.27 2.64 19.03
N PHE A 477 14.06 1.60 19.21
CA PHE A 477 15.45 1.61 18.78
C PHE A 477 15.87 0.24 18.26
N ASN A 478 16.78 0.24 17.30
CA ASN A 478 17.52 -0.90 16.84
C ASN A 478 18.99 -0.75 17.22
N LEU A 479 19.58 -1.81 17.72
CA LEU A 479 21.00 -1.92 17.97
C LEU A 479 21.51 -3.16 17.27
N GLN A 480 22.55 -3.02 16.45
CA GLN A 480 23.12 -4.12 15.69
C GLN A 480 24.64 -4.15 15.85
N ASN A 481 25.18 -5.33 16.09
CA ASN A 481 26.61 -5.65 16.07
C ASN A 481 26.84 -6.69 14.99
N ILE A 482 27.64 -6.39 13.98
CA ILE A 482 27.88 -7.24 12.83
C ILE A 482 29.37 -7.39 12.64
N LEU A 483 29.84 -8.64 12.68
CA LEU A 483 31.22 -8.99 12.36
C LEU A 483 31.23 -9.75 11.05
N SER A 484 31.79 -9.17 10.00
CA SER A 484 31.84 -9.74 8.66
C SER A 484 33.28 -10.10 8.28
N TYR A 485 33.44 -11.28 7.71
CA TYR A 485 34.70 -11.79 7.20
C TYR A 485 34.55 -12.14 5.71
N ASP A 486 35.35 -11.52 4.86
CA ASP A 486 35.33 -11.73 3.41
C ASP A 486 36.69 -12.28 2.97
N LEU A 487 36.70 -13.45 2.34
CA LEU A 487 37.91 -14.17 1.95
C LEU A 487 37.83 -14.59 0.48
N ALA A 488 38.73 -14.09 -0.34
CA ALA A 488 38.98 -14.60 -1.68
C ALA A 488 40.14 -15.59 -1.64
N ILE A 489 39.92 -16.85 -2.08
CA ILE A 489 40.92 -17.91 -2.12
C ILE A 489 41.19 -18.23 -3.61
N LYS A 490 42.38 -17.98 -4.10
CA LYS A 490 42.83 -18.31 -5.46
C LYS A 490 41.87 -17.78 -6.56
N GLU A 491 41.48 -16.52 -6.50
CA GLU A 491 40.66 -15.81 -7.48
C GLU A 491 39.28 -16.42 -7.81
N LYS A 492 39.12 -17.74 -7.64
CA LYS A 492 37.90 -18.48 -8.00
C LYS A 492 36.97 -18.81 -6.83
N ASN A 493 37.45 -18.77 -5.61
CA ASN A 493 36.67 -19.11 -4.43
C ASN A 493 36.49 -17.85 -3.59
N HIS A 494 35.27 -17.48 -3.36
CA HIS A 494 34.93 -16.38 -2.47
C HIS A 494 34.04 -16.88 -1.35
N LEU A 495 34.42 -16.56 -0.11
CA LEU A 495 33.69 -16.89 1.09
C LEU A 495 33.41 -15.61 1.88
N SER A 496 32.15 -15.35 2.15
CA SER A 496 31.70 -14.26 3.03
C SER A 496 30.89 -14.83 4.19
N ALA A 497 31.29 -14.54 5.40
CA ALA A 497 30.60 -14.97 6.62
C ALA A 497 30.29 -13.75 7.49
N SER A 498 29.12 -13.71 8.11
CA SER A 498 28.77 -12.64 9.04
C SER A 498 28.11 -13.21 10.30
N LEU A 499 28.59 -12.76 11.46
CA LEU A 499 27.95 -12.97 12.76
C LEU A 499 27.23 -11.70 13.14
N ILE A 500 25.95 -11.82 13.47
CA ILE A 500 25.05 -10.68 13.69
C ILE A 500 24.38 -10.83 15.05
N GLN A 501 24.43 -9.79 15.85
CA GLN A 501 23.60 -9.63 17.05
C GLN A 501 22.73 -8.41 16.85
N GLU A 502 21.44 -8.56 17.10
CA GLU A 502 20.44 -7.51 16.97
C GLU A 502 19.60 -7.42 18.24
N ALA A 503 19.34 -6.20 18.71
CA ALA A 503 18.35 -5.93 19.74
C ALA A 503 17.40 -4.83 19.24
N HIS A 504 16.12 -5.06 19.42
CA HIS A 504 15.07 -4.12 19.05
C HIS A 504 14.07 -3.98 20.17
N ARG A 505 13.66 -2.75 20.48
CA ARG A 505 12.66 -2.44 21.50
C ARG A 505 11.70 -1.39 20.98
N ILE A 506 10.42 -1.60 21.26
CA ILE A 506 9.32 -0.67 20.98
C ILE A 506 8.61 -0.39 22.31
N ASP A 507 8.43 0.88 22.65
CA ASP A 507 7.61 1.39 23.77
C ASP A 507 6.52 2.30 23.16
N GLN A 508 5.30 1.76 23.03
CA GLN A 508 4.15 2.49 22.53
C GLN A 508 3.26 2.88 23.70
N LYS A 509 2.86 4.16 23.75
CA LYS A 509 1.93 4.69 24.72
C LYS A 509 0.78 5.37 24.00
N ASN A 510 -0.43 5.00 24.37
CA ASN A 510 -1.65 5.62 23.87
C ASN A 510 -2.36 6.31 25.05
N ILE A 511 -2.86 7.51 24.78
CA ILE A 511 -3.69 8.27 25.72
C ILE A 511 -4.89 8.77 24.91
N ASN A 512 -6.08 8.67 25.47
CA ASN A 512 -7.25 9.31 24.92
C ASN A 512 -8.04 10.05 26.03
N ALA A 513 -8.63 11.16 25.65
CA ALA A 513 -9.56 11.93 26.47
C ALA A 513 -10.74 12.36 25.61
N VAL A 514 -11.93 12.10 26.10
CA VAL A 514 -13.22 12.47 25.47
C VAL A 514 -13.97 13.36 26.41
N VAL A 515 -14.41 14.50 25.92
CA VAL A 515 -15.19 15.49 26.69
C VAL A 515 -16.46 15.89 25.92
N LEU A 516 -17.53 16.10 26.67
CA LEU A 516 -18.85 16.43 26.15
C LEU A 516 -19.32 17.79 26.68
N THR A 517 -20.35 18.34 26.07
CA THR A 517 -21.05 19.55 26.49
C THR A 517 -20.14 20.78 26.35
N ALA A 518 -20.07 21.29 25.15
CA ALA A 518 -19.28 22.48 24.81
C ALA A 518 -19.83 23.74 25.54
N GLY A 519 -18.97 24.46 26.21
CA GLY A 519 -19.30 25.76 26.79
C GLY A 519 -19.49 26.85 25.74
N SER A 520 -18.92 26.65 24.55
CA SER A 520 -19.06 27.52 23.38
C SER A 520 -18.80 26.73 22.09
N ASN A 521 -19.54 27.00 21.04
CA ASN A 521 -19.33 26.42 19.71
C ASN A 521 -18.10 26.98 18.96
N LYS A 522 -17.46 27.99 19.51
CA LYS A 522 -16.24 28.62 18.93
C LYS A 522 -14.95 28.12 19.55
N LEU A 523 -15.01 27.53 20.73
CA LEU A 523 -13.84 27.03 21.46
C LEU A 523 -13.81 25.51 21.40
N LYS A 524 -12.81 24.96 20.78
CA LYS A 524 -12.70 23.53 20.46
C LYS A 524 -11.71 22.76 21.35
N THR A 525 -11.08 23.43 22.31
CA THR A 525 -10.13 22.78 23.24
C THR A 525 -10.84 22.00 24.33
N LEU A 526 -10.25 20.90 24.82
CA LEU A 526 -10.83 20.05 25.86
C LEU A 526 -11.32 20.82 27.07
N SER A 527 -10.58 21.85 27.52
CA SER A 527 -10.94 22.69 28.69
C SER A 527 -12.16 23.56 28.46
N SER A 528 -12.68 23.68 27.24
CA SER A 528 -13.87 24.43 26.88
C SER A 528 -15.15 23.61 27.00
N PHE A 529 -15.03 22.36 27.43
CA PHE A 529 -16.16 21.41 27.64
C PHE A 529 -16.37 21.17 29.13
N ILE A 530 -17.63 20.90 29.49
CA ILE A 530 -18.06 20.85 30.90
C ILE A 530 -17.97 19.45 31.46
N THR A 531 -18.22 18.41 30.63
CA THR A 531 -18.41 17.04 31.07
C THR A 531 -17.28 16.13 30.59
N PRO A 532 -16.36 15.69 31.45
CA PRO A 532 -15.45 14.60 31.11
C PRO A 532 -16.24 13.30 30.87
N ALA A 533 -16.08 12.68 29.69
CA ALA A 533 -16.76 11.45 29.35
C ALA A 533 -15.87 10.22 29.60
N SER A 534 -14.64 10.26 29.14
CA SER A 534 -13.66 9.20 29.38
C SER A 534 -12.23 9.70 29.31
N VAL A 535 -11.38 9.11 30.12
CA VAL A 535 -9.93 9.21 30.01
C VAL A 535 -9.37 7.80 30.11
N SER A 536 -8.56 7.39 29.15
CA SER A 536 -7.92 6.08 29.17
C SER A 536 -6.53 6.12 28.58
N GLY A 537 -5.75 5.08 28.81
CA GLY A 537 -4.42 4.95 28.24
C GLY A 537 -3.93 3.53 28.29
N THR A 538 -3.07 3.18 27.33
CA THR A 538 -2.39 1.89 27.24
C THR A 538 -0.90 2.09 27.08
N ARG A 539 -0.14 1.09 27.46
CA ARG A 539 1.30 1.02 27.17
C ARG A 539 1.66 -0.39 26.74
N ASP A 540 2.21 -0.48 25.54
CA ASP A 540 2.70 -1.73 24.95
C ASP A 540 4.22 -1.67 24.86
N LEU A 541 4.88 -2.64 25.50
CA LEU A 541 6.32 -2.76 25.53
C LEU A 541 6.75 -4.09 24.94
N ASN A 542 7.38 -4.03 23.77
CA ASN A 542 7.85 -5.21 23.04
C ASN A 542 9.37 -5.14 22.87
N SER A 543 10.04 -6.27 23.17
CA SER A 543 11.48 -6.39 23.01
C SER A 543 11.82 -7.66 22.25
N ARG A 544 12.81 -7.56 21.38
CA ARG A 544 13.35 -8.67 20.61
C ARG A 544 14.87 -8.65 20.65
N GLU A 545 15.46 -9.81 20.74
CA GLU A 545 16.89 -10.06 20.60
C GLU A 545 17.10 -11.20 19.61
N GLY A 546 18.09 -11.07 18.74
CA GLY A 546 18.41 -12.08 17.72
C GLY A 546 19.90 -12.26 17.54
N TYR A 547 20.30 -13.49 17.29
CA TYR A 547 21.65 -13.87 16.89
C TYR A 547 21.59 -14.64 15.59
N ALA A 548 22.37 -14.22 14.59
CA ALA A 548 22.39 -14.87 13.29
C ALA A 548 23.83 -15.12 12.81
N LEU A 549 23.99 -16.22 12.10
CA LEU A 549 25.17 -16.54 11.31
C LEU A 549 24.74 -16.68 9.86
N THR A 550 25.41 -15.97 8.97
CA THR A 550 25.22 -16.08 7.51
C THR A 550 26.52 -16.48 6.85
N LEU A 551 26.43 -17.31 5.83
CA LEU A 551 27.55 -17.75 5.02
C LEU A 551 27.15 -17.71 3.56
N HIS A 552 27.94 -17.04 2.74
CA HIS A 552 27.87 -17.05 1.30
C HIS A 552 29.19 -17.61 0.74
N TYR A 553 29.09 -18.58 -0.14
CA TYR A 553 30.22 -19.14 -0.84
C TYR A 553 29.93 -19.18 -2.35
N ASP A 554 30.87 -18.69 -3.14
CA ASP A 554 30.84 -18.86 -4.58
C ASP A 554 32.15 -19.48 -5.11
N TYR A 555 32.00 -20.32 -6.13
CA TYR A 555 33.07 -20.86 -6.91
C TYR A 555 32.99 -20.30 -8.33
N ASP A 556 33.90 -19.40 -8.69
CA ASP A 556 34.00 -18.73 -10.01
C ASP A 556 32.66 -18.11 -10.47
N LYS A 557 31.80 -17.72 -9.49
CA LYS A 557 30.41 -17.30 -9.69
C LYS A 557 29.54 -18.33 -10.46
N LEU A 558 30.08 -19.55 -10.67
CA LEU A 558 29.40 -20.68 -11.30
C LEU A 558 28.47 -21.39 -10.30
N PHE A 559 29.01 -21.73 -9.14
CA PHE A 559 28.24 -22.37 -8.06
C PHE A 559 28.11 -21.40 -6.91
N LEU A 560 26.91 -21.25 -6.43
CA LEU A 560 26.53 -20.33 -5.34
C LEU A 560 25.89 -21.14 -4.21
N LEU A 561 26.29 -20.85 -2.99
CA LEU A 561 25.74 -21.44 -1.77
C LEU A 561 25.51 -20.35 -0.74
N ASP A 562 24.28 -20.22 -0.27
CA ASP A 562 23.91 -19.36 0.84
C ASP A 562 23.35 -20.20 1.99
N LEU A 563 23.86 -19.98 3.19
CA LEU A 563 23.38 -20.60 4.42
C LEU A 563 23.10 -19.52 5.45
N SER A 564 22.00 -19.65 6.17
CA SER A 564 21.77 -18.84 7.36
C SER A 564 21.17 -19.65 8.49
N GLY A 565 21.57 -19.32 9.70
CA GLY A 565 20.98 -19.82 10.94
C GLY A 565 20.73 -18.64 11.86
N ARG A 566 19.55 -18.60 12.50
CA ARG A 566 19.17 -17.51 13.40
C ARG A 566 18.39 -18.02 14.61
N GLN A 567 18.69 -17.44 15.75
CA GLN A 567 17.90 -17.56 16.97
C GLN A 567 17.31 -16.23 17.32
N ASP A 568 15.99 -16.17 17.52
CA ASP A 568 15.28 -14.97 18.01
C ASP A 568 14.58 -15.25 19.32
N ARG A 569 14.50 -14.23 20.17
CA ARG A 569 13.75 -14.20 21.42
C ARG A 569 12.80 -13.02 21.42
N LEU A 570 11.51 -13.27 21.70
CA LEU A 570 10.47 -12.23 21.81
C LEU A 570 9.90 -12.18 23.22
N SER A 571 9.68 -10.97 23.72
CA SER A 571 9.01 -10.74 25.00
C SER A 571 7.54 -11.15 25.02
N ASN A 572 6.91 -11.24 23.83
CA ASN A 572 5.47 -11.51 23.66
C ASN A 572 5.06 -12.95 23.95
N PHE A 573 5.98 -13.88 24.12
CA PHE A 573 5.70 -15.28 24.41
C PHE A 573 6.05 -15.64 25.86
N TRP A 574 5.47 -16.71 26.36
CA TRP A 574 5.80 -17.27 27.65
C TRP A 574 7.28 -17.68 27.69
N LYS A 575 7.87 -17.67 28.87
CA LYS A 575 9.34 -17.85 29.06
C LYS A 575 9.91 -19.04 28.28
N GLU A 576 9.19 -20.16 28.29
CA GLU A 576 9.61 -21.42 27.66
C GLU A 576 9.51 -21.37 26.14
N ASN A 577 8.61 -20.56 25.58
CA ASN A 577 8.30 -20.46 24.15
C ASN A 577 8.85 -19.20 23.46
N ARG A 578 9.59 -18.35 24.20
CA ARG A 578 10.16 -17.09 23.68
C ARG A 578 11.16 -17.28 22.57
N THR A 579 11.88 -18.44 22.55
CA THR A 579 12.99 -18.68 21.64
C THR A 579 12.52 -19.42 20.40
N GLY A 580 12.74 -18.82 19.24
CA GLY A 580 12.54 -19.45 17.93
C GLY A 580 13.87 -19.68 17.22
N TYR A 581 13.98 -20.78 16.48
CA TYR A 581 15.13 -21.11 15.64
C TYR A 581 14.72 -21.13 14.18
N PHE A 582 15.45 -20.41 13.36
CA PHE A 582 15.16 -20.22 11.95
C PHE A 582 16.40 -20.54 11.12
N TYR A 583 16.21 -20.98 9.91
CA TYR A 583 17.32 -21.33 9.02
C TYR A 583 16.92 -21.17 7.56
N SER A 584 17.91 -21.01 6.69
CA SER A 584 17.72 -21.07 5.26
C SER A 584 18.93 -21.63 4.53
N VAL A 585 18.64 -22.25 3.39
CA VAL A 585 19.63 -22.80 2.46
C VAL A 585 19.26 -22.35 1.06
N GLY A 586 20.24 -21.81 0.34
CA GLY A 586 20.11 -21.40 -1.06
C GLY A 586 21.23 -22.03 -1.89
N LEU A 587 20.87 -22.52 -3.05
CA LEU A 587 21.79 -23.08 -4.03
C LEU A 587 21.57 -22.39 -5.37
N GLY A 588 22.65 -22.08 -6.08
CA GLY A 588 22.61 -21.50 -7.42
C GLY A 588 23.69 -22.07 -8.32
N VAL A 589 23.38 -22.15 -9.60
CA VAL A 589 24.36 -22.47 -10.65
C VAL A 589 24.11 -21.60 -11.86
N ASP A 590 25.14 -20.85 -12.29
CA ASP A 590 25.09 -20.05 -13.51
C ASP A 590 25.80 -20.78 -14.65
N LEU A 591 25.04 -21.56 -15.42
CA LEU A 591 25.58 -22.38 -16.50
C LEU A 591 26.19 -21.53 -17.64
N ALA A 592 25.84 -20.26 -17.79
CA ALA A 592 26.46 -19.36 -18.78
C ALA A 592 27.97 -19.17 -18.54
N ARG A 593 28.47 -19.46 -17.34
CA ARG A 593 29.89 -19.45 -16.97
C ARG A 593 30.70 -20.64 -17.50
N LEU A 594 30.03 -21.71 -17.90
CA LEU A 594 30.71 -22.90 -18.49
C LEU A 594 31.28 -22.54 -19.88
N ASP A 595 32.46 -23.07 -20.21
CA ASP A 595 33.16 -22.78 -21.46
C ASP A 595 32.33 -23.12 -22.71
N PHE A 596 31.43 -24.09 -22.62
CA PHE A 596 30.51 -24.43 -23.69
C PHE A 596 29.54 -23.24 -24.00
N PHE A 597 28.96 -22.62 -22.98
CA PHE A 597 28.02 -21.50 -23.15
C PHE A 597 28.73 -20.15 -23.37
N ARG A 598 29.95 -19.96 -22.82
CA ARG A 598 30.78 -18.74 -23.06
C ARG A 598 31.04 -18.47 -24.53
N LYS A 599 31.07 -19.51 -25.37
CA LYS A 599 31.21 -19.38 -26.83
C LYS A 599 29.96 -18.87 -27.50
N THR A 600 28.82 -18.90 -26.84
CA THR A 600 27.53 -18.45 -27.35
C THR A 600 27.32 -16.98 -26.96
N LYS A 601 27.76 -16.06 -27.85
CA LYS A 601 27.70 -14.61 -27.61
C LYS A 601 26.27 -14.08 -27.32
N GLN A 602 25.24 -14.85 -27.65
CA GLN A 602 23.84 -14.48 -27.44
C GLN A 602 23.35 -14.69 -25.99
N LEU A 603 23.95 -15.63 -25.24
CA LEU A 603 23.54 -15.97 -23.87
C LEU A 603 24.48 -15.30 -22.87
N SER A 604 23.97 -14.35 -22.09
CA SER A 604 24.74 -13.60 -21.07
C SER A 604 24.53 -14.17 -19.66
N GLN A 605 23.40 -14.83 -19.40
CA GLN A 605 23.08 -15.46 -18.13
C GLN A 605 22.21 -16.69 -18.35
N LEU A 606 22.46 -17.76 -17.59
CA LEU A 606 21.59 -18.93 -17.47
C LEU A 606 21.74 -19.50 -16.05
N LYS A 607 21.02 -18.88 -15.12
CA LYS A 607 21.13 -19.21 -13.69
C LYS A 607 19.90 -19.99 -13.21
N PHE A 608 20.14 -21.18 -12.66
CA PHE A 608 19.19 -21.89 -11.85
C PHE A 608 19.43 -21.61 -10.38
N SER A 609 18.37 -21.37 -9.63
CA SER A 609 18.46 -21.16 -8.19
C SER A 609 17.34 -21.88 -7.46
N THR A 610 17.61 -22.31 -6.25
CA THR A 610 16.60 -22.84 -5.34
C THR A 610 16.90 -22.41 -3.93
N SER A 611 15.86 -22.10 -3.17
CA SER A 611 15.98 -21.77 -1.77
C SER A 611 14.86 -22.40 -0.95
N TYR A 612 15.21 -22.81 0.28
CA TYR A 612 14.28 -23.36 1.24
C TYR A 612 14.69 -22.94 2.65
N GLY A 613 13.70 -22.77 3.52
CA GLY A 613 14.01 -22.44 4.92
C GLY A 613 12.79 -22.49 5.84
N ARG A 614 13.05 -22.13 7.08
CA ARG A 614 12.05 -21.88 8.11
C ARG A 614 12.21 -20.45 8.60
N VAL A 615 11.15 -19.65 8.49
CA VAL A 615 11.06 -18.28 8.99
C VAL A 615 9.87 -18.13 9.93
N GLY A 616 9.91 -17.18 10.84
CA GLY A 616 8.80 -16.92 11.74
C GLY A 616 7.83 -15.86 11.17
N ASN A 617 6.67 -15.79 11.78
CA ASN A 617 5.71 -14.69 11.61
C ASN A 617 5.34 -14.13 12.97
N MET A 618 5.38 -12.81 13.10
CA MET A 618 4.97 -12.15 14.32
C MET A 618 3.46 -11.99 14.34
N VAL A 619 2.85 -12.39 15.43
CA VAL A 619 1.44 -12.18 15.70
C VAL A 619 1.34 -11.25 16.90
N ASN A 620 0.39 -10.31 16.85
CA ASN A 620 0.05 -9.51 18.01
C ASN A 620 -0.77 -10.38 18.99
N ALA A 621 -0.09 -11.33 19.62
CA ALA A 621 -0.65 -12.31 20.52
C ALA A 621 -0.01 -12.17 21.90
N SER A 622 -0.81 -12.42 22.92
CA SER A 622 -0.35 -12.42 24.30
C SER A 622 -0.70 -13.75 24.97
N PRO A 623 0.29 -14.46 25.58
CA PRO A 623 0.02 -15.66 26.36
C PRO A 623 -0.57 -15.35 27.74
N TYR A 624 -0.63 -14.07 28.10
CA TYR A 624 -1.03 -13.63 29.43
C TYR A 624 -2.53 -13.37 29.49
N ALA A 625 -3.13 -13.61 30.66
CA ALA A 625 -4.49 -13.20 30.95
C ALA A 625 -4.58 -11.67 30.94
N THR A 626 -5.64 -11.14 30.34
CA THR A 626 -5.93 -9.71 30.31
C THR A 626 -7.17 -9.41 31.12
N TYR A 627 -7.12 -8.33 31.90
CA TYR A 627 -8.21 -7.88 32.74
C TYR A 627 -8.59 -6.44 32.37
N ARG A 628 -9.88 -6.16 32.43
CA ARG A 628 -10.42 -4.80 32.33
C ARG A 628 -10.95 -4.38 33.68
N TYR A 629 -10.49 -3.28 34.20
CA TYR A 629 -11.03 -2.64 35.39
C TYR A 629 -12.05 -1.60 34.94
N SER A 630 -13.32 -1.98 34.83
CA SER A 630 -14.39 -1.09 34.36
C SER A 630 -15.60 -1.01 35.27
N PHE A 631 -15.62 -1.78 36.37
CA PHE A 631 -16.72 -1.83 37.27
C PHE A 631 -16.27 -1.50 38.70
N ASN A 632 -17.18 -0.84 39.42
CA ASN A 632 -17.06 -0.58 40.83
C ASN A 632 -17.91 -1.63 41.57
N TYR A 633 -17.25 -2.52 42.31
CA TYR A 633 -17.91 -3.48 43.17
C TYR A 633 -17.71 -3.06 44.63
N ASP A 634 -18.79 -2.59 45.26
CA ASP A 634 -18.74 -2.09 46.62
C ASP A 634 -17.65 -1.04 46.89
N ASN A 635 -17.58 -0.04 45.99
CA ASN A 635 -16.54 1.00 45.95
C ASN A 635 -15.10 0.49 45.79
N GLN A 636 -14.92 -0.75 45.35
CA GLN A 636 -13.62 -1.33 45.00
C GLN A 636 -13.53 -1.55 43.50
N ALA A 637 -12.37 -1.33 42.94
CA ALA A 637 -12.11 -1.61 41.54
C ALA A 637 -12.21 -3.12 41.28
N ALA A 638 -13.11 -3.51 40.36
CA ALA A 638 -13.29 -4.90 39.99
C ALA A 638 -12.70 -5.17 38.60
N GLY A 639 -11.88 -6.20 38.51
CA GLY A 639 -11.26 -6.67 37.25
C GLY A 639 -12.07 -7.78 36.60
N ILE A 640 -12.46 -7.60 35.34
CA ILE A 640 -13.10 -8.64 34.55
C ILE A 640 -12.06 -9.25 33.60
N PRO A 641 -11.90 -10.59 33.58
CA PRO A 641 -11.05 -11.23 32.61
C PRO A 641 -11.65 -11.07 31.20
N ILE A 642 -10.88 -10.53 30.29
CA ILE A 642 -11.24 -10.36 28.89
C ILE A 642 -10.38 -11.24 27.96
N GLY A 643 -9.34 -11.88 28.49
CA GLY A 643 -8.51 -12.84 27.78
C GLY A 643 -7.99 -13.91 28.74
N VAL A 644 -7.95 -15.14 28.27
CA VAL A 644 -7.46 -16.30 29.04
C VAL A 644 -6.01 -16.57 28.68
N ASN A 645 -5.18 -16.88 29.69
CA ASN A 645 -3.80 -17.22 29.47
C ASN A 645 -3.61 -18.50 28.64
N ASN A 646 -2.58 -18.50 27.82
CA ASN A 646 -2.14 -19.70 27.11
C ASN A 646 -0.59 -19.79 27.14
N PRO A 647 -0.03 -20.45 28.16
CA PRO A 647 1.42 -20.63 28.24
C PRO A 647 2.03 -21.41 27.06
N ASP A 648 1.22 -22.24 26.36
CA ASP A 648 1.66 -23.06 25.24
C ASP A 648 1.73 -22.28 23.92
N LEU A 649 1.31 -21.02 23.93
CA LEU A 649 1.32 -20.17 22.75
C LEU A 649 2.76 -20.02 22.25
N HIS A 650 3.00 -20.36 20.98
CA HIS A 650 4.30 -20.34 20.35
C HIS A 650 4.26 -19.73 18.95
N TRP A 651 5.40 -19.68 18.28
CA TRP A 651 5.58 -19.03 17.00
C TRP A 651 4.75 -19.62 15.88
N GLU A 652 4.14 -18.77 15.06
CA GLU A 652 3.76 -19.17 13.70
C GLU A 652 5.02 -19.36 12.87
N THR A 653 5.08 -20.42 12.09
CA THR A 653 6.23 -20.72 11.25
C THR A 653 5.85 -20.86 9.80
N LEU A 654 6.68 -20.29 8.92
CA LEU A 654 6.54 -20.40 7.48
C LEU A 654 7.70 -21.17 6.90
N TYR A 655 7.39 -22.01 5.91
CA TYR A 655 8.34 -22.83 5.16
C TYR A 655 8.29 -22.43 3.69
N PRO A 656 8.96 -21.34 3.28
CA PRO A 656 9.03 -20.95 1.87
C PRO A 656 10.03 -21.80 1.10
N LEU A 657 9.59 -22.30 -0.06
CA LEU A 657 10.39 -22.91 -1.13
C LEU A 657 10.33 -21.98 -2.33
N ASN A 658 11.48 -21.73 -2.94
CA ASN A 658 11.58 -21.01 -4.21
C ASN A 658 12.44 -21.80 -5.18
N ILE A 659 12.05 -21.88 -6.46
CA ILE A 659 12.83 -22.43 -7.56
C ILE A 659 12.80 -21.40 -8.68
N GLY A 660 13.96 -20.92 -9.09
CA GLY A 660 14.13 -19.84 -10.05
C GLY A 660 14.99 -20.20 -11.25
N LEU A 661 14.70 -19.57 -12.36
CA LEU A 661 15.48 -19.58 -13.59
C LEU A 661 15.60 -18.15 -14.08
N ASP A 662 16.84 -17.63 -14.16
CA ASP A 662 17.13 -16.33 -14.74
C ASP A 662 17.93 -16.52 -16.03
N VAL A 663 17.45 -15.92 -17.12
CA VAL A 663 18.07 -16.00 -18.44
C VAL A 663 18.32 -14.60 -18.96
N GLY A 664 19.54 -14.33 -19.39
CA GLY A 664 19.96 -13.09 -20.05
C GLY A 664 20.42 -13.34 -21.48
N PHE A 665 19.99 -12.50 -22.40
CA PHE A 665 20.39 -12.56 -23.81
C PHE A 665 20.99 -11.23 -24.26
N PHE A 666 21.96 -11.32 -25.19
CA PHE A 666 22.56 -10.15 -25.87
C PHE A 666 23.14 -9.13 -24.89
N SER A 667 23.97 -9.60 -23.95
CA SER A 667 24.52 -8.77 -22.84
C SER A 667 23.40 -8.12 -22.03
N ASP A 668 22.45 -8.95 -21.56
CA ASP A 668 21.29 -8.60 -20.74
C ASP A 668 20.32 -7.58 -21.35
N ARG A 669 20.41 -7.31 -22.67
CA ARG A 669 19.37 -6.51 -23.35
C ARG A 669 17.98 -7.12 -23.27
N ILE A 670 17.90 -8.43 -23.12
CA ILE A 670 16.66 -9.14 -22.83
C ILE A 670 16.92 -10.01 -21.61
N THR A 671 16.19 -9.80 -20.55
CA THR A 671 16.23 -10.62 -19.34
C THR A 671 14.87 -11.26 -19.09
N LEU A 672 14.88 -12.53 -18.72
CA LEU A 672 13.72 -13.32 -18.38
C LEU A 672 13.97 -13.96 -17.02
N SER A 673 13.06 -13.75 -16.08
CA SER A 673 13.08 -14.43 -14.79
C SER A 673 11.79 -15.22 -14.60
N VAL A 674 11.91 -16.50 -14.29
CA VAL A 674 10.79 -17.40 -13.98
C VAL A 674 11.01 -17.99 -12.61
N ALA A 675 10.02 -17.90 -11.73
CA ALA A 675 10.10 -18.48 -10.40
C ALA A 675 8.82 -19.24 -10.04
N TYR A 676 8.98 -20.42 -9.47
CA TYR A 676 7.94 -21.13 -8.74
C TYR A 676 8.15 -20.91 -7.25
N PHE A 677 7.09 -20.56 -6.54
CA PHE A 677 7.12 -20.44 -5.09
C PHE A 677 6.04 -21.29 -4.42
N GLN A 678 6.37 -21.79 -3.21
CA GLN A 678 5.42 -22.41 -2.30
C GLN A 678 5.74 -21.94 -0.89
N LYS A 679 4.76 -21.40 -0.18
CA LYS A 679 4.87 -20.89 1.19
C LYS A 679 3.83 -21.59 2.06
N LYS A 680 4.27 -22.48 2.94
CA LYS A 680 3.41 -23.17 3.91
C LYS A 680 3.52 -22.47 5.26
N THR A 681 2.39 -22.03 5.80
CA THR A 681 2.29 -21.52 7.18
C THR A 681 1.76 -22.62 8.08
N LYS A 682 2.45 -22.87 9.18
CA LYS A 682 2.06 -23.83 10.21
C LYS A 682 1.88 -23.13 11.54
N ASP A 683 1.13 -23.79 12.41
CA ASP A 683 0.89 -23.31 13.77
C ASP A 683 0.28 -21.89 13.81
N MET A 684 -0.63 -21.58 12.87
CA MET A 684 -1.28 -20.28 12.81
C MET A 684 -2.01 -19.99 14.12
N ILE A 685 -1.83 -18.77 14.63
CA ILE A 685 -2.47 -18.34 15.87
C ILE A 685 -3.91 -17.90 15.57
N PHE A 686 -4.83 -18.48 16.31
CA PHE A 686 -6.27 -18.22 16.17
C PHE A 686 -6.88 -17.83 17.53
N SER A 687 -7.82 -16.88 17.50
CA SER A 687 -8.59 -16.50 18.68
C SER A 687 -9.86 -17.35 18.74
N LEU A 688 -9.85 -18.42 19.52
CA LEU A 688 -11.02 -19.27 19.73
C LEU A 688 -11.97 -18.62 20.73
N PRO A 689 -13.27 -18.45 20.37
CA PRO A 689 -14.28 -18.08 21.34
C PRO A 689 -14.43 -19.16 22.41
N LEU A 690 -14.46 -18.77 23.65
CA LEU A 690 -14.71 -19.67 24.77
C LEU A 690 -16.21 -19.72 25.14
N SER A 691 -16.67 -20.85 25.66
CA SER A 691 -18.05 -20.96 26.16
C SER A 691 -18.26 -19.96 27.29
N ALA A 692 -19.43 -19.32 27.32
CA ALA A 692 -19.84 -18.45 28.42
C ALA A 692 -19.84 -19.13 29.78
N ALA A 693 -19.94 -20.47 29.82
CA ALA A 693 -19.81 -21.29 31.03
C ALA A 693 -18.41 -21.22 31.70
N GLN A 694 -17.38 -20.70 30.95
CA GLN A 694 -16.03 -20.49 31.49
C GLN A 694 -15.85 -19.11 32.16
N GLY A 695 -16.93 -18.38 32.39
CA GLY A 695 -16.96 -17.19 33.26
C GLY A 695 -16.67 -15.87 32.56
N SER A 696 -16.61 -15.80 31.24
CA SER A 696 -16.49 -14.53 30.53
C SER A 696 -17.26 -14.50 29.21
N TYR A 697 -18.09 -13.48 29.06
CA TYR A 697 -18.92 -13.27 27.86
C TYR A 697 -18.14 -12.97 26.57
N THR A 698 -16.89 -12.52 26.70
CA THR A 698 -16.06 -12.07 25.57
C THR A 698 -14.69 -12.74 25.54
N ALA A 699 -14.49 -13.77 26.39
CA ALA A 699 -13.19 -14.42 26.49
C ALA A 699 -12.88 -15.19 25.21
N THR A 700 -11.75 -14.87 24.63
CA THR A 700 -11.13 -15.67 23.60
C THR A 700 -9.82 -16.26 24.14
N LYS A 701 -9.47 -17.46 23.69
CA LYS A 701 -8.15 -18.06 23.93
C LYS A 701 -7.38 -18.06 22.62
N GLN A 702 -6.19 -17.47 22.61
CA GLN A 702 -5.29 -17.57 21.47
C GLN A 702 -4.59 -18.92 21.49
N VAL A 703 -4.64 -19.64 20.38
CA VAL A 703 -4.09 -20.98 20.23
C VAL A 703 -3.41 -21.15 18.88
N ASN A 704 -2.38 -21.99 18.82
CA ASN A 704 -1.71 -22.35 17.58
C ASN A 704 -2.46 -23.49 16.90
N ILE A 705 -3.25 -23.19 15.88
CA ILE A 705 -4.06 -24.17 15.16
C ILE A 705 -4.21 -23.80 13.70
N GLY A 706 -4.05 -24.79 12.84
CA GLY A 706 -4.25 -24.61 11.41
C GLY A 706 -2.98 -24.44 10.60
N GLU A 707 -3.13 -24.82 9.34
CA GLU A 707 -2.09 -24.64 8.33
C GLU A 707 -2.69 -24.05 7.06
N MET A 708 -1.87 -23.30 6.34
CA MET A 708 -2.23 -22.68 5.07
C MET A 708 -1.08 -22.78 4.06
N GLU A 709 -1.41 -22.89 2.79
CA GLU A 709 -0.44 -22.92 1.70
C GLU A 709 -0.75 -21.81 0.70
N ASN A 710 0.29 -21.07 0.30
CA ASN A 710 0.29 -20.21 -0.87
C ASN A 710 1.29 -20.77 -1.88
N LYS A 711 0.91 -20.87 -3.14
CA LYS A 711 1.79 -21.27 -4.23
C LYS A 711 1.46 -20.58 -5.53
N GLY A 712 2.45 -20.42 -6.38
CA GLY A 712 2.26 -19.77 -7.66
C GLY A 712 3.52 -19.69 -8.49
N TRP A 713 3.37 -19.04 -9.63
CA TRP A 713 4.43 -18.74 -10.58
C TRP A 713 4.61 -17.24 -10.71
N GLU A 714 5.83 -16.81 -10.84
CA GLU A 714 6.21 -15.43 -11.18
C GLU A 714 7.00 -15.49 -12.49
N LEU A 715 6.65 -14.62 -13.43
CA LEU A 715 7.39 -14.37 -14.66
C LEU A 715 7.68 -12.89 -14.74
N ALA A 716 8.91 -12.51 -15.03
CA ALA A 716 9.29 -11.11 -15.32
C ALA A 716 10.16 -11.09 -16.58
N ILE A 717 9.92 -10.10 -17.43
CA ILE A 717 10.70 -9.84 -18.64
C ILE A 717 11.06 -8.35 -18.67
N ASN A 718 12.30 -8.05 -19.02
CA ASN A 718 12.74 -6.73 -19.43
C ASN A 718 13.49 -6.85 -20.75
N ALA A 719 13.22 -5.93 -21.67
CA ALA A 719 13.81 -5.94 -23.02
C ALA A 719 14.14 -4.52 -23.50
N GLU A 720 15.39 -4.27 -23.81
CA GLU A 720 15.84 -3.11 -24.60
C GLU A 720 15.69 -3.45 -26.08
N LEU A 721 14.48 -3.22 -26.64
CA LEU A 721 14.17 -3.60 -28.03
C LEU A 721 14.99 -2.79 -29.05
N ILE A 722 15.13 -1.48 -28.80
CA ILE A 722 15.95 -0.57 -29.59
C ILE A 722 16.86 0.18 -28.63
N LYS A 723 18.15 0.18 -28.93
CA LYS A 723 19.17 0.95 -28.21
C LYS A 723 19.99 1.74 -29.21
N ASN A 724 19.83 3.06 -29.19
CA ASN A 724 20.55 3.99 -30.03
C ASN A 724 20.85 5.26 -29.23
N GLU A 725 22.14 5.51 -28.96
CA GLU A 725 22.57 6.64 -28.10
C GLU A 725 22.15 8.02 -28.64
N GLU A 726 22.03 8.17 -29.96
CA GLU A 726 21.67 9.45 -30.61
C GLU A 726 20.25 9.45 -31.21
N GLY A 727 19.50 8.36 -31.04
CA GLY A 727 18.22 8.17 -31.71
C GLY A 727 17.11 7.64 -30.82
N LEU A 728 16.39 6.68 -31.39
CA LEU A 728 15.26 6.02 -30.72
C LEU A 728 15.76 4.95 -29.76
N ASN A 729 15.31 5.01 -28.50
CA ASN A 729 15.44 3.93 -27.54
C ASN A 729 14.05 3.42 -27.15
N TRP A 730 13.89 2.11 -27.08
CA TRP A 730 12.62 1.50 -26.70
C TRP A 730 12.87 0.36 -25.72
N GLU A 731 12.37 0.54 -24.51
CA GLU A 731 12.41 -0.42 -23.42
C GLU A 731 11.00 -0.95 -23.16
N LEU A 732 10.87 -2.25 -22.93
CA LEU A 732 9.64 -2.93 -22.55
C LEU A 732 9.91 -3.76 -21.31
N GLY A 733 9.07 -3.61 -20.29
CA GLY A 733 9.08 -4.42 -19.08
C GLY A 733 7.72 -5.00 -18.80
N GLY A 734 7.68 -6.15 -18.15
CA GLY A 734 6.43 -6.72 -17.71
C GLY A 734 6.60 -7.88 -16.77
N HIS A 735 5.60 -8.11 -15.94
CA HIS A 735 5.57 -9.25 -15.04
C HIS A 735 4.15 -9.77 -14.87
N ILE A 736 4.07 -11.05 -14.60
CA ILE A 736 2.84 -11.78 -14.32
C ILE A 736 3.07 -12.69 -13.12
N SER A 737 2.10 -12.74 -12.23
CA SER A 737 2.15 -13.59 -11.05
C SER A 737 0.83 -14.34 -10.88
N THR A 738 0.91 -15.62 -10.55
CA THR A 738 -0.25 -16.42 -10.19
C THR A 738 -0.23 -16.71 -8.70
N LEU A 739 -1.41 -16.87 -8.10
CA LEU A 739 -1.57 -17.20 -6.69
C LEU A 739 -2.69 -18.23 -6.49
N SER A 740 -2.36 -19.32 -5.81
CA SER A 740 -3.32 -20.25 -5.23
C SER A 740 -3.11 -20.26 -3.72
N ASN A 741 -4.13 -19.86 -2.98
CA ASN A 741 -4.16 -19.87 -1.52
C ASN A 741 -5.12 -20.96 -1.03
N LYS A 742 -4.73 -21.74 -0.02
CA LYS A 742 -5.55 -22.83 0.50
C LYS A 742 -5.29 -23.08 1.98
N ILE A 743 -6.34 -23.16 2.78
CA ILE A 743 -6.31 -23.67 4.16
C ILE A 743 -6.17 -25.18 4.10
N THR A 744 -5.09 -25.74 4.61
CA THR A 744 -4.79 -27.17 4.54
C THR A 744 -5.20 -27.92 5.80
N GLN A 745 -5.24 -27.23 6.94
CA GLN A 745 -5.65 -27.79 8.23
C GLN A 745 -6.36 -26.75 9.08
N MET A 746 -7.39 -27.17 9.80
CA MET A 746 -8.10 -26.38 10.80
C MET A 746 -8.24 -27.14 12.13
N TYR A 747 -8.64 -26.44 13.18
CA TYR A 747 -9.06 -27.07 14.42
C TYR A 747 -10.36 -27.85 14.16
N ASP A 748 -10.43 -29.11 14.47
CA ASP A 748 -11.54 -30.04 14.29
C ASP A 748 -12.23 -30.04 12.89
N ASP A 749 -11.61 -29.43 11.88
CA ASP A 749 -12.13 -29.25 10.52
C ASP A 749 -13.52 -28.55 10.39
N THR A 750 -14.03 -27.94 11.49
CA THR A 750 -15.31 -27.21 11.48
C THR A 750 -15.15 -25.85 10.80
N PRO A 751 -15.99 -25.52 9.80
CA PRO A 751 -15.96 -24.20 9.17
C PRO A 751 -16.24 -23.06 10.17
N ILE A 752 -15.45 -21.99 10.09
CA ILE A 752 -15.61 -20.80 10.94
C ILE A 752 -16.17 -19.68 10.09
N LYS A 753 -17.42 -19.28 10.34
CA LYS A 753 -18.07 -18.17 9.65
C LYS A 753 -17.58 -16.84 10.19
N LEU A 754 -17.17 -15.94 9.30
CA LEU A 754 -16.67 -14.58 9.56
C LEU A 754 -17.48 -13.59 8.72
N ASN A 755 -18.61 -13.12 9.23
CA ASN A 755 -19.49 -12.20 8.51
C ASN A 755 -19.79 -12.69 7.08
N LEU A 756 -19.26 -12.04 6.04
CA LEU A 756 -19.44 -12.37 4.61
C LEU A 756 -18.55 -13.53 4.13
N ARG A 757 -17.68 -14.07 4.96
CA ARG A 757 -16.65 -15.06 4.60
C ARG A 757 -16.73 -16.30 5.46
N VAL A 758 -16.06 -17.36 5.02
CA VAL A 758 -15.88 -18.58 5.81
C VAL A 758 -14.44 -19.06 5.74
N LEU A 759 -13.89 -19.47 6.86
CA LEU A 759 -12.67 -20.25 6.91
C LEU A 759 -13.04 -21.72 6.84
N GLN A 760 -12.58 -22.40 5.82
CA GLN A 760 -12.90 -23.81 5.60
C GLN A 760 -11.69 -24.53 5.00
N LYS A 761 -11.41 -25.72 5.50
CA LYS A 761 -10.37 -26.60 4.96
C LYS A 761 -10.60 -26.87 3.48
N GLY A 762 -9.53 -26.76 2.69
CA GLY A 762 -9.57 -26.94 1.24
C GLY A 762 -9.85 -25.68 0.45
N GLU A 763 -10.32 -24.60 1.10
CA GLU A 763 -10.69 -23.33 0.48
C GLU A 763 -9.64 -22.24 0.74
N SER A 764 -9.73 -21.15 -0.03
CA SER A 764 -8.91 -19.96 0.21
C SER A 764 -9.42 -19.21 1.45
N ILE A 765 -8.51 -18.57 2.19
CA ILE A 765 -8.86 -17.66 3.29
C ILE A 765 -9.76 -16.49 2.87
N GLY A 766 -9.74 -16.15 1.58
CA GLY A 766 -10.46 -15.01 1.01
C GLY A 766 -11.85 -15.32 0.49
N VAL A 767 -12.39 -16.53 0.66
CA VAL A 767 -13.67 -16.90 0.04
C VAL A 767 -14.85 -16.20 0.69
N PHE A 768 -15.72 -15.63 -0.17
CA PHE A 768 -17.03 -15.14 0.23
C PHE A 768 -18.00 -16.31 0.45
N TYR A 769 -18.83 -16.23 1.47
CA TYR A 769 -19.81 -17.24 1.83
C TYR A 769 -21.19 -16.59 1.94
N LEU A 770 -21.91 -16.63 0.85
CA LEU A 770 -23.12 -15.84 0.61
C LEU A 770 -24.23 -16.69 -0.02
N LYS A 771 -25.47 -16.24 0.15
CA LYS A 771 -26.61 -16.72 -0.61
C LYS A 771 -26.47 -16.25 -2.05
N LYS A 772 -26.70 -17.18 -3.00
CA LYS A 772 -26.56 -16.86 -4.41
C LYS A 772 -27.87 -16.25 -4.94
N TRP A 773 -27.77 -15.02 -5.41
CA TRP A 773 -28.81 -14.31 -6.13
C TRP A 773 -29.15 -14.99 -7.45
N ALA A 774 -30.43 -15.24 -7.71
CA ALA A 774 -30.92 -15.87 -8.94
C ALA A 774 -31.64 -14.89 -9.89
N GLY A 775 -31.71 -13.60 -9.51
CA GLY A 775 -32.39 -12.59 -10.30
C GLY A 775 -33.75 -12.18 -9.74
N VAL A 776 -34.62 -11.77 -10.63
CA VAL A 776 -35.98 -11.30 -10.36
C VAL A 776 -36.99 -12.20 -11.05
N ASP A 777 -38.08 -12.53 -10.36
CA ASP A 777 -39.18 -13.27 -10.97
C ASP A 777 -39.82 -12.40 -12.08
N PRO A 778 -39.82 -12.82 -13.36
CA PRO A 778 -40.34 -12.03 -14.44
C PRO A 778 -41.86 -11.82 -14.39
N ASN A 779 -42.57 -12.64 -13.61
CA ASN A 779 -44.03 -12.55 -13.48
C ASN A 779 -44.50 -11.65 -12.34
N THR A 780 -43.74 -11.66 -11.21
CA THR A 780 -44.14 -10.98 -9.97
C THR A 780 -43.25 -9.81 -9.59
N GLY A 781 -42.04 -9.78 -10.10
CA GLY A 781 -41.03 -8.80 -9.70
C GLY A 781 -40.38 -9.12 -8.34
N ALA A 782 -40.63 -10.29 -7.77
CA ALA A 782 -40.05 -10.70 -6.49
C ALA A 782 -38.57 -11.05 -6.63
N PRO A 783 -37.75 -10.80 -5.61
CA PRO A 783 -36.35 -11.25 -5.59
C PRO A 783 -36.28 -12.78 -5.51
N LEU A 784 -35.28 -13.37 -6.18
CA LEU A 784 -35.06 -14.81 -6.20
C LEU A 784 -33.64 -15.16 -5.75
N TRP A 785 -33.53 -16.23 -4.97
CA TRP A 785 -32.24 -16.84 -4.56
C TRP A 785 -32.27 -18.35 -4.86
N TYR A 786 -31.11 -18.92 -5.14
CA TYR A 786 -30.99 -20.37 -5.25
C TYR A 786 -31.09 -21.04 -3.87
N LYS A 787 -32.01 -22.01 -3.70
CA LYS A 787 -32.23 -22.72 -2.43
C LYS A 787 -30.97 -23.40 -1.90
N ASN A 788 -30.18 -24.01 -2.78
CA ASN A 788 -28.94 -24.70 -2.42
C ASN A 788 -27.72 -23.78 -2.32
N GLY A 789 -27.87 -22.49 -2.62
CA GLY A 789 -26.79 -21.50 -2.64
C GLY A 789 -25.90 -21.57 -3.90
N LYS A 790 -26.21 -22.43 -4.90
CA LYS A 790 -25.38 -22.60 -6.09
C LYS A 790 -26.15 -22.44 -7.40
N ASP A 791 -27.17 -23.25 -7.64
CA ASP A 791 -27.95 -23.33 -8.89
C ASP A 791 -29.24 -24.09 -8.69
N GLY A 792 -30.05 -24.26 -9.74
CA GLY A 792 -31.27 -25.11 -9.78
C GLY A 792 -32.49 -24.39 -9.20
N GLU A 793 -33.16 -25.00 -8.21
CA GLU A 793 -34.40 -24.47 -7.63
C GLU A 793 -34.21 -23.13 -6.95
N THR A 794 -35.13 -22.20 -7.24
CA THR A 794 -35.12 -20.84 -6.66
C THR A 794 -36.24 -20.66 -5.64
N THR A 795 -36.10 -19.67 -4.78
CA THR A 795 -37.09 -19.23 -3.78
C THR A 795 -37.12 -17.72 -3.69
N SER A 796 -38.28 -17.14 -3.43
CA SER A 796 -38.43 -15.73 -3.08
C SER A 796 -38.33 -15.47 -1.56
N VAL A 797 -38.14 -16.52 -0.76
CA VAL A 797 -37.99 -16.43 0.69
C VAL A 797 -36.52 -16.51 1.07
N TYR A 798 -35.94 -15.40 1.50
CA TYR A 798 -34.51 -15.29 1.79
C TYR A 798 -33.99 -16.32 2.79
N SER A 799 -34.76 -16.67 3.84
CA SER A 799 -34.35 -17.64 4.85
C SER A 799 -34.25 -19.08 4.35
N GLU A 800 -34.94 -19.44 3.26
CA GLU A 800 -34.87 -20.79 2.66
C GLU A 800 -33.61 -20.99 1.81
N ALA A 801 -32.98 -19.91 1.36
CA ALA A 801 -31.75 -19.99 0.60
C ALA A 801 -30.55 -20.29 1.52
N LYS A 802 -29.72 -21.23 1.10
CA LYS A 802 -28.46 -21.58 1.78
C LYS A 802 -27.32 -20.69 1.30
N GLU A 803 -26.39 -20.45 2.21
CA GLU A 803 -25.10 -19.82 1.86
C GLU A 803 -24.17 -20.86 1.23
N ALA A 804 -23.33 -20.41 0.30
CA ALA A 804 -22.30 -21.23 -0.33
C ALA A 804 -21.08 -20.35 -0.66
N ILE A 805 -19.95 -20.99 -0.97
CA ILE A 805 -18.73 -20.31 -1.42
C ILE A 805 -18.97 -19.72 -2.80
N GLN A 806 -18.67 -18.41 -2.94
CA GLN A 806 -18.94 -17.61 -4.14
C GLN A 806 -17.70 -16.98 -4.78
N GLY A 807 -16.51 -17.52 -4.52
CA GLY A 807 -15.23 -17.00 -4.98
C GLY A 807 -14.45 -16.26 -3.90
N SER A 808 -13.27 -15.77 -4.23
CA SER A 808 -12.30 -15.17 -3.31
C SER A 808 -12.00 -13.73 -3.66
N TYR A 809 -11.70 -12.89 -2.67
CA TYR A 809 -11.18 -11.54 -2.93
C TYR A 809 -9.70 -11.52 -3.35
N LEU A 810 -8.98 -12.63 -3.21
CA LEU A 810 -7.58 -12.72 -3.64
C LEU A 810 -7.53 -12.92 -5.16
N ALA A 811 -6.86 -12.03 -5.87
CA ALA A 811 -6.62 -12.21 -7.30
C ALA A 811 -5.75 -13.44 -7.54
N SER A 812 -6.19 -14.31 -8.45
CA SER A 812 -5.46 -15.52 -8.83
C SER A 812 -4.37 -15.26 -9.87
N LEU A 813 -4.49 -14.17 -10.63
CA LEU A 813 -3.54 -13.69 -11.61
C LEU A 813 -3.44 -12.17 -11.51
N TYR A 814 -2.22 -11.64 -11.38
CA TYR A 814 -1.98 -10.21 -11.28
C TYR A 814 -0.58 -9.85 -11.79
N GLY A 815 -0.41 -8.57 -12.11
CA GLY A 815 0.86 -8.10 -12.61
C GLY A 815 0.81 -6.68 -13.15
N GLY A 816 1.82 -6.38 -13.97
CA GLY A 816 1.93 -5.10 -14.65
C GLY A 816 2.86 -5.18 -15.85
N PHE A 817 2.79 -4.19 -16.69
CA PHE A 817 3.73 -3.99 -17.79
C PHE A 817 3.99 -2.51 -17.99
N ASN A 818 5.16 -2.20 -18.50
CA ASN A 818 5.55 -0.84 -18.81
C ASN A 818 6.24 -0.78 -20.16
N THR A 819 6.21 0.41 -20.77
CA THR A 819 6.99 0.75 -21.94
C THR A 819 7.59 2.12 -21.76
N LYS A 820 8.87 2.24 -22.11
CA LYS A 820 9.58 3.53 -22.14
C LYS A 820 10.15 3.72 -23.52
N ILE A 821 9.76 4.82 -24.14
CA ILE A 821 10.23 5.22 -25.47
C ILE A 821 10.93 6.57 -25.32
N SER A 822 12.18 6.64 -25.75
CA SER A 822 12.96 7.89 -25.75
C SER A 822 13.46 8.18 -27.14
N TYR A 823 13.29 9.40 -27.59
CA TYR A 823 13.84 9.90 -28.84
C TYR A 823 14.50 11.25 -28.61
N LYS A 824 15.83 11.27 -28.69
CA LYS A 824 16.62 12.46 -28.34
C LYS A 824 16.28 12.96 -26.95
N ASN A 825 15.73 14.16 -26.86
CA ASN A 825 15.40 14.84 -25.60
C ASN A 825 13.98 14.57 -25.08
N ILE A 826 13.18 13.76 -25.78
CA ILE A 826 11.81 13.43 -25.37
C ILE A 826 11.75 11.99 -24.88
N SER A 827 11.12 11.75 -23.75
CA SER A 827 10.84 10.40 -23.28
C SER A 827 9.38 10.24 -22.83
N LEU A 828 8.81 9.08 -23.16
CA LEU A 828 7.47 8.66 -22.78
C LEU A 828 7.57 7.36 -21.99
N LEU A 829 7.03 7.36 -20.77
CA LEU A 829 6.86 6.18 -19.92
C LEU A 829 5.37 5.92 -19.73
N ALA A 830 4.92 4.69 -19.98
CA ALA A 830 3.57 4.24 -19.65
C ALA A 830 3.66 2.95 -18.82
N GLN A 831 2.92 2.91 -17.71
CA GLN A 831 2.87 1.78 -16.78
C GLN A 831 1.43 1.32 -16.60
N PHE A 832 1.21 0.01 -16.67
CA PHE A 832 -0.09 -0.62 -16.50
C PHE A 832 -0.05 -1.63 -15.38
N ALA A 833 -1.16 -1.72 -14.64
CA ALA A 833 -1.40 -2.74 -13.63
C ALA A 833 -2.69 -3.51 -13.95
N TYR A 834 -2.74 -4.79 -13.59
CA TYR A 834 -3.92 -5.62 -13.80
C TYR A 834 -4.08 -6.68 -12.70
N GLY A 835 -5.33 -7.08 -12.46
CA GLY A 835 -5.71 -8.17 -11.58
C GLY A 835 -6.90 -8.93 -12.12
N PHE A 836 -6.90 -10.27 -11.96
CA PHE A 836 -7.93 -11.16 -12.45
C PHE A 836 -8.25 -12.28 -11.46
N GLY A 837 -9.50 -12.74 -11.52
CA GLY A 837 -9.98 -13.89 -10.76
C GLY A 837 -10.31 -13.60 -9.30
N ASN A 838 -10.45 -12.33 -8.92
CA ASN A 838 -10.93 -11.92 -7.61
C ASN A 838 -12.39 -11.46 -7.67
N LYS A 839 -13.03 -11.45 -6.48
CA LYS A 839 -14.37 -10.92 -6.27
C LYS A 839 -14.32 -9.71 -5.35
N LEU A 840 -15.24 -8.78 -5.55
CA LEU A 840 -15.44 -7.59 -4.72
C LEU A 840 -16.89 -7.57 -4.21
N TYR A 841 -17.08 -7.31 -2.93
CA TYR A 841 -18.40 -7.14 -2.32
C TYR A 841 -18.66 -5.66 -2.04
N ASP A 842 -19.69 -5.09 -2.67
CA ASP A 842 -20.07 -3.69 -2.49
C ASP A 842 -21.14 -3.57 -1.39
N SER A 843 -20.70 -3.33 -0.15
CA SER A 843 -21.59 -3.06 0.99
C SER A 843 -22.36 -1.75 0.82
N SER A 844 -21.80 -0.78 0.07
CA SER A 844 -22.50 0.48 -0.24
C SER A 844 -23.73 0.23 -1.10
N ALA A 845 -23.63 -0.70 -2.07
CA ALA A 845 -24.72 -1.05 -2.95
C ALA A 845 -25.86 -1.78 -2.20
N SER A 846 -25.57 -2.56 -1.15
CA SER A 846 -26.61 -3.23 -0.35
C SER A 846 -27.48 -2.22 0.40
N LEU A 847 -26.91 -1.11 0.84
CA LEU A 847 -27.66 -0.01 1.48
C LEU A 847 -28.37 0.90 0.47
N ALA A 848 -27.72 1.20 -0.65
CA ALA A 848 -28.24 2.13 -1.64
C ALA A 848 -29.33 1.52 -2.55
N LYS A 849 -29.25 0.23 -2.89
CA LYS A 849 -30.23 -0.50 -3.70
C LYS A 849 -31.28 -1.17 -2.80
N ASN A 850 -32.07 -0.39 -2.07
CA ASN A 850 -33.00 -0.85 -1.06
C ASN A 850 -34.40 -1.25 -1.60
N ASP A 851 -34.65 -1.13 -2.91
CA ASP A 851 -35.84 -1.56 -3.66
C ASP A 851 -37.16 -1.12 -3.01
N GLY A 852 -37.21 0.12 -2.52
CA GLY A 852 -38.41 0.69 -1.89
C GLY A 852 -38.47 0.61 -0.38
N LYS A 853 -37.74 -0.32 0.27
CA LYS A 853 -37.78 -0.53 1.73
C LYS A 853 -37.55 0.77 2.51
N THR A 854 -36.53 1.53 2.15
CA THR A 854 -36.17 2.80 2.78
C THR A 854 -35.94 3.92 1.77
N THR A 855 -36.36 3.77 0.51
CA THR A 855 -36.12 4.75 -0.55
C THR A 855 -36.69 6.12 -0.22
N TYR A 856 -37.77 6.19 0.54
CA TYR A 856 -38.35 7.45 1.01
C TYR A 856 -37.48 8.19 2.02
N LEU A 857 -36.57 7.48 2.71
CA LEU A 857 -35.57 8.04 3.63
C LEU A 857 -34.22 8.22 2.91
N TYR A 858 -33.76 7.18 2.20
CA TYR A 858 -32.43 7.06 1.60
C TYR A 858 -32.56 6.79 0.10
N PRO A 859 -32.37 7.79 -0.75
CA PRO A 859 -32.65 7.70 -2.19
C PRO A 859 -31.88 6.59 -2.92
N GLY A 860 -30.55 6.51 -2.75
CA GLY A 860 -29.69 5.51 -3.41
C GLY A 860 -29.08 5.99 -4.73
N TYR A 861 -28.93 5.08 -5.69
CA TYR A 861 -28.18 5.26 -6.93
C TYR A 861 -29.07 5.57 -8.12
N ALA A 862 -28.62 6.47 -8.99
CA ALA A 862 -29.30 6.80 -10.25
C ALA A 862 -29.41 5.59 -11.22
N SER A 863 -28.50 4.60 -11.09
CA SER A 863 -28.55 3.36 -11.89
C SER A 863 -29.77 2.48 -11.62
N GLN A 864 -30.52 2.74 -10.54
CA GLN A 864 -31.78 2.06 -10.25
C GLN A 864 -32.91 2.47 -11.18
N VAL A 865 -32.88 3.70 -11.73
CA VAL A 865 -33.93 4.22 -12.59
C VAL A 865 -34.01 3.39 -13.88
N GLY A 866 -35.19 2.84 -14.13
CA GLY A 866 -35.46 2.00 -15.32
C GLY A 866 -34.84 0.59 -15.30
N SER A 867 -34.10 0.24 -14.21
CA SER A 867 -33.48 -1.07 -14.05
C SER A 867 -34.29 -2.02 -13.14
N TYR A 868 -35.35 -1.55 -12.50
CA TYR A 868 -36.24 -2.37 -11.67
C TYR A 868 -37.39 -2.95 -12.47
N TRP A 869 -38.01 -3.98 -11.90
CA TRP A 869 -39.11 -4.69 -12.51
C TRP A 869 -40.38 -3.82 -12.61
N THR A 870 -40.96 -3.88 -13.79
CA THR A 870 -42.32 -3.38 -14.07
C THR A 870 -43.03 -4.36 -15.03
N PRO A 871 -44.36 -4.31 -15.20
CA PRO A 871 -45.05 -5.13 -16.20
C PRO A 871 -44.51 -4.97 -17.64
N GLN A 872 -43.90 -3.81 -17.95
CA GLN A 872 -43.24 -3.52 -19.24
C GLN A 872 -41.75 -3.89 -19.28
N ASN A 873 -41.09 -4.03 -18.11
CA ASN A 873 -39.68 -4.40 -17.96
C ASN A 873 -39.56 -5.66 -17.09
N ARG A 874 -40.00 -6.81 -17.61
CA ARG A 874 -40.04 -8.06 -16.88
C ARG A 874 -38.66 -8.71 -16.67
N ASN A 875 -37.72 -8.45 -17.56
CA ASN A 875 -36.33 -8.97 -17.47
C ASN A 875 -35.42 -7.94 -16.79
N SER A 876 -35.80 -7.50 -15.62
CA SER A 876 -35.08 -6.46 -14.88
C SER A 876 -33.93 -7.02 -14.02
N GLU A 877 -32.92 -6.19 -13.76
CA GLU A 877 -31.82 -6.50 -12.85
C GLU A 877 -32.24 -6.36 -11.38
N ASN A 878 -33.16 -5.44 -11.09
CA ASN A 878 -33.60 -5.11 -9.75
C ASN A 878 -35.09 -5.49 -9.53
N PRO A 879 -35.45 -5.94 -8.31
CA PRO A 879 -36.84 -6.28 -7.97
C PRO A 879 -37.78 -5.08 -8.12
N LYS A 880 -39.06 -5.40 -8.09
CA LYS A 880 -40.13 -4.44 -8.00
C LYS A 880 -39.96 -3.59 -6.73
N PRO A 881 -39.84 -2.26 -6.83
CA PRO A 881 -39.76 -1.42 -5.63
C PRO A 881 -41.09 -1.41 -4.89
N ILE A 882 -41.08 -1.64 -3.59
CA ILE A 882 -42.26 -1.66 -2.73
C ILE A 882 -41.98 -0.75 -1.55
N TRP A 883 -42.86 0.22 -1.30
CA TRP A 883 -42.75 1.13 -0.16
C TRP A 883 -42.81 0.34 1.15
N ASP A 884 -41.77 0.53 1.99
CA ASP A 884 -41.56 -0.16 3.26
C ASP A 884 -41.49 -1.69 3.16
N GLY A 885 -41.20 -2.23 1.96
CA GLY A 885 -41.07 -3.67 1.76
C GLY A 885 -40.21 -4.03 0.55
N ASN A 886 -39.25 -4.92 0.71
CA ASN A 886 -38.41 -5.40 -0.37
C ASN A 886 -38.14 -6.92 -0.33
N ALA A 887 -38.93 -7.67 0.45
CA ALA A 887 -38.73 -9.10 0.64
C ALA A 887 -37.27 -9.51 0.97
N LEU A 888 -36.53 -8.67 1.72
CA LEU A 888 -35.13 -8.84 2.10
C LEU A 888 -34.15 -8.85 0.91
N SER A 889 -34.51 -8.23 -0.24
CA SER A 889 -33.65 -8.19 -1.44
C SER A 889 -32.33 -7.42 -1.20
N SER A 890 -32.28 -6.53 -0.20
CA SER A 890 -31.09 -5.77 0.21
C SER A 890 -30.18 -6.51 1.19
N GLU A 891 -30.54 -7.70 1.62
CA GLU A 891 -29.69 -8.50 2.52
C GLU A 891 -28.49 -9.12 1.77
N ASP A 892 -27.50 -9.56 2.53
CA ASP A 892 -26.22 -10.08 2.03
C ASP A 892 -26.41 -11.23 1.03
N SER A 893 -25.99 -11.01 -0.19
CA SER A 893 -26.07 -12.01 -1.28
C SER A 893 -25.10 -11.67 -2.41
N THR A 894 -24.97 -12.57 -3.38
CA THR A 894 -24.17 -12.32 -4.56
C THR A 894 -24.74 -11.23 -5.50
N ARG A 895 -25.88 -10.64 -5.19
CA ARG A 895 -26.39 -9.45 -5.88
C ARG A 895 -25.38 -8.30 -5.84
N TYR A 896 -24.63 -8.21 -4.74
CA TYR A 896 -23.62 -7.16 -4.49
C TYR A 896 -22.19 -7.66 -4.63
N LEU A 897 -22.02 -8.87 -5.18
CA LEU A 897 -20.72 -9.47 -5.45
C LEU A 897 -20.39 -9.33 -6.94
N TYR A 898 -19.30 -8.66 -7.23
CA TYR A 898 -18.85 -8.35 -8.59
C TYR A 898 -17.53 -9.05 -8.90
N ASP A 899 -17.23 -9.23 -10.18
CA ASP A 899 -15.89 -9.58 -10.62
C ASP A 899 -14.96 -8.39 -10.45
N GLY A 900 -13.85 -8.61 -9.75
CA GLY A 900 -12.86 -7.58 -9.48
C GLY A 900 -11.79 -7.45 -10.57
N ASP A 901 -12.01 -8.06 -11.73
CA ASP A 901 -11.08 -8.06 -12.85
C ASP A 901 -10.91 -6.67 -13.46
N TYR A 902 -9.65 -6.22 -13.59
CA TYR A 902 -9.37 -4.88 -14.08
C TYR A 902 -8.05 -4.76 -14.86
N LEU A 903 -7.97 -3.69 -15.64
CA LEU A 903 -6.75 -3.16 -16.26
C LEU A 903 -6.70 -1.65 -16.01
N ARG A 904 -5.55 -1.15 -15.52
CA ARG A 904 -5.35 0.27 -15.17
C ARG A 904 -4.12 0.84 -15.87
N LEU A 905 -4.24 2.02 -16.45
CA LEU A 905 -3.11 2.89 -16.79
C LEU A 905 -2.72 3.63 -15.52
N GLN A 906 -1.71 3.08 -14.83
CA GLN A 906 -1.30 3.54 -13.51
C GLN A 906 -0.47 4.82 -13.60
N THR A 907 0.49 4.88 -14.51
CA THR A 907 1.36 6.05 -14.71
C THR A 907 1.59 6.30 -16.19
N LEU A 908 1.50 7.56 -16.59
CA LEU A 908 1.90 8.05 -17.92
C LEU A 908 2.74 9.31 -17.73
N LYS A 909 4.03 9.27 -18.12
CA LYS A 909 4.96 10.41 -17.99
C LYS A 909 5.54 10.76 -19.34
N LEU A 910 5.38 12.01 -19.75
CA LEU A 910 6.03 12.60 -20.90
C LEU A 910 7.04 13.64 -20.41
N SER A 911 8.30 13.50 -20.74
CA SER A 911 9.36 14.43 -20.31
C SER A 911 10.16 14.96 -21.48
N TYR A 912 10.65 16.18 -21.30
CA TYR A 912 11.54 16.87 -22.23
C TYR A 912 12.76 17.39 -21.48
N ASP A 913 13.94 16.90 -21.86
CA ASP A 913 15.24 17.36 -21.37
C ASP A 913 15.79 18.46 -22.28
N PHE A 914 16.10 19.61 -21.72
CA PHE A 914 16.68 20.68 -22.49
C PHE A 914 18.09 20.31 -22.93
N PRO A 915 18.47 20.55 -24.23
CA PRO A 915 19.82 20.32 -24.70
C PRO A 915 20.84 21.10 -23.88
N THR A 916 21.93 20.46 -23.49
CA THR A 916 22.99 21.10 -22.67
C THR A 916 23.57 22.33 -23.33
N ILE A 917 23.63 22.37 -24.68
CA ILE A 917 24.10 23.52 -25.44
C ILE A 917 23.26 24.79 -25.21
N TRP A 918 21.97 24.67 -24.86
CA TRP A 918 21.12 25.82 -24.53
C TRP A 918 21.35 26.31 -23.11
N LEU A 919 22.00 25.51 -22.27
CA LEU A 919 22.29 25.83 -20.87
C LEU A 919 23.74 26.37 -20.72
N GLU A 920 24.57 26.30 -21.75
CA GLU A 920 25.91 26.83 -21.73
C GLU A 920 25.92 28.33 -21.43
N GLY A 921 26.78 28.75 -20.51
CA GLY A 921 26.83 30.13 -20.00
C GLY A 921 25.81 30.47 -18.93
N THR A 922 24.94 29.53 -18.54
CA THR A 922 24.08 29.65 -17.37
C THR A 922 24.68 28.88 -16.17
N TYR A 923 24.06 29.01 -15.00
CA TYR A 923 24.40 28.18 -13.82
C TYR A 923 23.73 26.80 -13.83
N LEU A 924 22.93 26.49 -14.88
CA LEU A 924 22.15 25.28 -14.99
C LEU A 924 22.94 24.18 -15.69
N LYS A 925 23.08 23.02 -15.03
CA LYS A 925 23.65 21.81 -15.63
C LYS A 925 22.59 20.99 -16.38
N GLN A 926 21.35 20.97 -15.85
CA GLN A 926 20.22 20.25 -16.43
C GLN A 926 18.91 20.97 -16.15
N LEU A 927 18.02 20.96 -17.13
CA LEU A 927 16.66 21.45 -17.03
C LEU A 927 15.73 20.44 -17.71
N GLN A 928 14.73 19.92 -17.01
CA GLN A 928 13.74 19.00 -17.54
C GLN A 928 12.34 19.51 -17.18
N PHE A 929 11.43 19.48 -18.15
CA PHE A 929 9.99 19.61 -17.91
C PHE A 929 9.30 18.28 -18.17
N TYR A 930 8.23 18.00 -17.40
CA TYR A 930 7.44 16.80 -17.61
C TYR A 930 5.96 17.02 -17.30
N VAL A 931 5.14 16.18 -17.93
CA VAL A 931 3.74 15.98 -17.61
C VAL A 931 3.58 14.56 -17.11
N LEU A 932 2.97 14.41 -15.96
CA LEU A 932 2.79 13.13 -15.28
C LEU A 932 1.32 12.92 -14.95
N GLY A 933 0.78 11.79 -15.36
CA GLY A 933 -0.57 11.39 -15.01
C GLY A 933 -0.59 10.08 -14.25
N ASP A 934 -1.27 10.04 -13.11
CA ASP A 934 -1.48 8.81 -12.33
C ASP A 934 -2.94 8.41 -12.28
N ASN A 935 -3.20 7.10 -12.38
CA ASN A 935 -4.53 6.50 -12.41
C ASN A 935 -5.45 7.11 -13.48
N LEU A 936 -4.89 7.43 -14.66
CA LEU A 936 -5.61 8.15 -15.71
C LEU A 936 -6.82 7.39 -16.23
N TRP A 937 -6.75 6.07 -16.23
CA TRP A 937 -7.80 5.22 -16.77
C TRP A 937 -7.80 3.85 -16.10
N THR A 938 -9.03 3.36 -15.80
CA THR A 938 -9.27 2.02 -15.27
C THR A 938 -10.42 1.37 -16.02
N TYR A 939 -10.21 0.15 -16.49
CA TYR A 939 -11.21 -0.67 -17.15
C TYR A 939 -11.62 -1.81 -16.21
N ASN A 940 -12.84 -1.76 -15.68
CA ASN A 940 -13.48 -2.85 -14.96
C ASN A 940 -14.14 -3.77 -15.98
N PHE A 941 -13.84 -5.06 -15.91
CA PHE A 941 -14.45 -6.06 -16.82
C PHE A 941 -15.91 -6.32 -16.44
N ASP A 942 -16.26 -6.32 -15.16
CA ASP A 942 -17.66 -6.31 -14.72
C ASP A 942 -18.22 -4.88 -14.81
N LYS A 943 -19.03 -4.63 -15.83
CA LYS A 943 -19.62 -3.30 -16.09
C LYS A 943 -20.67 -2.85 -15.08
N ARG A 944 -21.18 -3.78 -14.25
CA ARG A 944 -22.12 -3.47 -13.17
C ARG A 944 -21.40 -2.75 -12.02
N PHE A 945 -20.11 -3.00 -11.84
CA PHE A 945 -19.29 -2.33 -10.81
C PHE A 945 -18.72 -1.02 -11.35
N LYS A 946 -19.05 0.11 -10.69
CA LYS A 946 -18.62 1.47 -11.07
C LYS A 946 -17.53 2.04 -10.18
N GLY A 947 -17.21 1.34 -9.08
CA GLY A 947 -16.18 1.73 -8.12
C GLY A 947 -14.76 1.43 -8.58
N ASP A 948 -13.82 1.67 -7.68
CA ASP A 948 -12.41 1.32 -7.88
C ASP A 948 -12.19 -0.17 -7.51
N PRO A 949 -11.61 -0.99 -8.39
CA PRO A 949 -11.42 -2.42 -8.14
C PRO A 949 -10.32 -2.72 -7.11
N GLU A 950 -9.47 -1.76 -6.76
CA GLU A 950 -8.41 -1.89 -5.75
C GLU A 950 -8.80 -1.30 -4.38
N ALA A 951 -10.07 -1.02 -4.16
CA ALA A 951 -10.51 -0.15 -3.06
C ALA A 951 -10.21 -0.66 -1.65
N GLN A 952 -10.29 -1.96 -1.36
CA GLN A 952 -9.99 -2.50 -0.02
C GLN A 952 -9.27 -3.84 -0.06
N ALA A 953 -8.38 -4.02 0.93
CA ALA A 953 -7.55 -5.21 1.04
C ALA A 953 -8.31 -6.51 1.36
N ASP A 954 -9.53 -6.42 1.88
CA ASP A 954 -10.39 -7.56 2.22
C ASP A 954 -11.49 -7.84 1.19
N GLY A 955 -11.46 -7.13 0.06
CA GLY A 955 -12.40 -7.27 -1.04
C GLY A 955 -13.76 -6.61 -0.81
N ARG A 956 -13.90 -5.73 0.20
CA ARG A 956 -15.12 -4.95 0.43
C ARG A 956 -14.96 -3.52 -0.07
N VAL A 957 -16.08 -2.95 -0.47
CA VAL A 957 -16.25 -1.52 -0.76
C VAL A 957 -17.36 -1.00 0.15
N ASP A 958 -17.11 0.07 0.94
CA ASP A 958 -18.05 0.59 1.92
C ASP A 958 -17.94 2.12 2.06
N PHE A 959 -18.54 2.88 1.16
CA PHE A 959 -18.55 4.35 1.16
C PHE A 959 -17.21 5.00 1.53
N ILE A 960 -16.13 4.44 0.98
CA ILE A 960 -14.79 4.98 1.14
C ILE A 960 -14.56 6.20 0.24
N LEU A 961 -13.60 7.02 0.61
CA LEU A 961 -13.15 8.13 -0.23
C LEU A 961 -12.62 7.59 -1.57
N PRO A 962 -13.02 8.19 -2.69
CA PRO A 962 -12.65 7.69 -4.02
C PRO A 962 -11.14 7.81 -4.27
N THR A 963 -10.57 6.79 -4.91
CA THR A 963 -9.17 6.82 -5.37
C THR A 963 -8.90 8.02 -6.28
N LEU A 964 -7.72 8.60 -6.12
CA LEU A 964 -7.34 9.83 -6.80
C LEU A 964 -6.73 9.56 -8.19
N ARG A 965 -7.11 10.38 -9.14
CA ARG A 965 -6.44 10.55 -10.43
C ARG A 965 -5.77 11.90 -10.44
N THR A 966 -4.48 11.95 -10.73
CA THR A 966 -3.70 13.18 -10.73
C THR A 966 -3.09 13.44 -12.10
N LEU A 967 -3.16 14.68 -12.55
CA LEU A 967 -2.44 15.16 -13.73
C LEU A 967 -1.52 16.31 -13.30
N SER A 968 -0.22 16.07 -13.35
CA SER A 968 0.81 16.98 -12.84
C SER A 968 1.70 17.54 -13.94
N PHE A 969 2.15 18.76 -13.71
CA PHE A 969 3.19 19.44 -14.47
C PHE A 969 4.39 19.66 -13.56
N GLY A 970 5.53 19.19 -13.96
CA GLY A 970 6.72 19.25 -13.12
C GLY A 970 7.95 19.74 -13.86
N MET A 971 8.91 20.17 -13.05
CA MET A 971 10.21 20.69 -13.48
C MET A 971 11.31 20.18 -12.57
N ASN A 972 12.42 19.73 -13.18
CA ASN A 972 13.65 19.35 -12.49
C ASN A 972 14.79 20.26 -12.95
N ILE A 973 15.54 20.81 -12.00
CA ILE A 973 16.67 21.72 -12.25
C ILE A 973 17.89 21.21 -11.49
N ASN A 974 19.04 21.08 -12.19
CA ASN A 974 20.36 20.87 -11.58
C ASN A 974 21.25 22.09 -11.85
N PHE A 975 21.98 22.52 -10.79
CA PHE A 975 22.88 23.66 -10.83
C PHE A 975 24.34 23.25 -10.74
#